data_8c3a3b79689992018ee5cc0b94b0b696
#
_entry.id   8c3a3b79689992018ee5cc0b94b0b696
#
_cell.length_a   1.000
_cell.length_b   1.000
_cell.length_c   1.000
_cell.angle_alpha   90.00
_cell.angle_beta   90.00
_cell.angle_gamma   90.00
#
_symmetry.space_group_name_H-M   'P 1'
#
loop_
_entity.id
_entity.type
_entity.pdbx_description
1 polymer ?
#
loop_
_entity_poly.entity_id
_entity_poly.type
_entity_poly.pdbx_seq_one_letter_code
_entity_poly.pdbx_strand_id
1 'polypeptide(L)'
;MTKRARLQRREGVALITLAGAAEAPVGAGFDAGLRAALAGALAACDQDPDLRAIVLRAGEGGWPVAAEVPGDYADTAEAPPLGALASRIAAARVPVVAVLTGTIAGGGLALAQAAGLRMALAGTRFVAPEAGLGLIPAAGGLVRLARRAGAVATLDFVAGGKVLDAQAAMRAGLCDAVASEGAIESAALTEALRVADAGAAPLPPREGSVEDPARYLDGLAAARARLPEGPLATVFARAAEVIEAAALLPLSEALEFEAVAYADLALAELSAALGHVGAARRAAAQIAGAPVAGEVPRVGAVALWNQPDRIALGLLGRGLRVQVGATKPARIEASVRAIAEAQEAALRAGRVNAAKRDADWDRLEPVVAPDGFAPADLLLAAPQEGELARLRAALPAGTLLALEGGGEGAELSFDRWPGLAEVWAAVPEPGAALHRLAAVLRAEGGAVVHTRALGARLEAALLAAAERAVMAGAAPAAVDAALIGWGFAEGPFARLDRIGLAAGQRLLAAAGRAGGAYLAWLGLEERTGRAAGRGVWLYAPGKPPAPWPDEAPVLEALRIEAGIVPRRLTAAEIVARVLAELAGEGAAALQAGGAHRAGDVDLVAIAAIGFPRHRGGPLFQADRAGLLALRKRLRALVAEGAPEPVTLLDVLIRNGRRFGELDG
;
A
#
# COMPACT_ATOMS: atom_id res chain seq x y z
N MET A 1 0.86 -23.62 29.43
CA MET A 1 1.78 -23.22 28.37
C MET A 1 0.95 -22.52 27.29
N THR A 2 1.25 -21.30 27.01
CA THR A 2 0.50 -20.43 26.08
C THR A 2 0.50 -21.05 24.67
N LYS A 3 -0.62 -20.92 23.93
CA LYS A 3 -0.77 -21.40 22.55
C LYS A 3 0.24 -20.75 21.54
N ARG A 4 1.13 -19.84 21.99
CA ARG A 4 1.99 -18.99 21.14
C ARG A 4 3.36 -19.57 20.79
N ALA A 5 3.94 -20.45 21.64
CA ALA A 5 5.09 -21.27 21.29
C ALA A 5 4.98 -22.62 21.99
N ARG A 6 5.28 -23.70 21.28
CA ARG A 6 5.25 -25.07 21.79
C ARG A 6 6.66 -25.65 21.71
N LEU A 7 7.11 -26.24 22.81
CA LEU A 7 8.37 -26.99 22.89
C LEU A 7 8.06 -28.49 22.95
N GLN A 8 8.62 -29.25 22.04
CA GLN A 8 8.57 -30.72 21.99
C GLN A 8 9.98 -31.27 21.90
N ARG A 9 10.18 -32.52 22.32
CA ARG A 9 11.47 -33.20 22.24
C ARG A 9 11.35 -34.45 21.40
N ARG A 10 12.35 -34.67 20.53
CA ARG A 10 12.51 -35.88 19.72
C ARG A 10 13.99 -36.19 19.58
N GLU A 11 14.44 -37.36 20.04
CA GLU A 11 15.79 -37.89 19.79
C GLU A 11 16.93 -36.91 20.17
N GLY A 12 16.77 -36.18 21.29
CA GLY A 12 17.73 -35.16 21.71
C GLY A 12 17.61 -33.82 20.98
N VAL A 13 16.60 -33.65 20.12
CA VAL A 13 16.31 -32.38 19.42
C VAL A 13 15.12 -31.69 20.04
N ALA A 14 15.24 -30.40 20.34
CA ALA A 14 14.15 -29.54 20.75
C ALA A 14 13.45 -28.95 19.53
N LEU A 15 12.16 -29.21 19.35
CA LEU A 15 11.32 -28.59 18.34
C LEU A 15 10.56 -27.41 18.97
N ILE A 16 10.96 -26.21 18.65
CA ILE A 16 10.25 -24.97 19.03
C ILE A 16 9.33 -24.59 17.87
N THR A 17 8.02 -24.73 18.08
CA THR A 17 7.01 -24.33 17.11
C THR A 17 6.37 -23.02 17.56
N LEU A 18 6.59 -21.94 16.82
CA LEU A 18 5.95 -20.64 17.02
C LEU A 18 4.50 -20.68 16.49
N ALA A 19 3.59 -19.93 17.09
CA ALA A 19 2.26 -19.72 16.51
C ALA A 19 2.42 -19.17 15.08
N GLY A 20 1.79 -19.81 14.12
CA GLY A 20 1.90 -19.43 12.72
C GLY A 20 1.09 -18.17 12.38
N ALA A 21 1.29 -17.64 11.18
CA ALA A 21 0.58 -16.43 10.70
C ALA A 21 -0.94 -16.61 10.67
N ALA A 22 -1.44 -17.83 10.46
CA ALA A 22 -2.88 -18.15 10.52
C ALA A 22 -3.44 -18.21 11.96
N GLU A 23 -2.58 -18.43 12.97
CA GLU A 23 -2.95 -18.57 14.38
C GLU A 23 -2.83 -17.23 15.14
N ALA A 24 -2.19 -16.23 14.55
CA ALA A 24 -1.99 -14.92 15.14
C ALA A 24 -3.14 -13.97 14.78
N PRO A 25 -3.51 -13.01 15.66
CA PRO A 25 -4.41 -11.93 15.28
C PRO A 25 -3.89 -11.20 14.03
N VAL A 26 -4.78 -10.74 13.17
CA VAL A 26 -4.42 -10.00 11.95
C VAL A 26 -3.51 -8.81 12.31
N GLY A 27 -2.28 -8.81 11.77
CA GLY A 27 -1.28 -7.78 12.04
C GLY A 27 -0.43 -8.00 13.30
N ALA A 28 -0.68 -9.03 14.10
CA ALA A 28 0.19 -9.39 15.20
C ALA A 28 1.42 -10.14 14.67
N GLY A 29 2.57 -9.48 14.71
CA GLY A 29 3.86 -10.10 14.44
C GLY A 29 4.43 -10.79 15.68
N PHE A 30 5.66 -10.45 16.00
CA PHE A 30 6.32 -10.92 17.23
C PHE A 30 5.91 -10.05 18.43
N ASP A 31 4.64 -10.13 18.82
CA ASP A 31 4.14 -9.43 20.00
C ASP A 31 4.83 -9.88 21.30
N ALA A 32 4.62 -9.15 22.40
CA ALA A 32 5.23 -9.44 23.69
C ALA A 32 4.95 -10.89 24.15
N GLY A 33 3.74 -11.41 23.94
CA GLY A 33 3.38 -12.77 24.31
C GLY A 33 4.13 -13.86 23.53
N LEU A 34 4.34 -13.67 22.22
CA LEU A 34 5.13 -14.58 21.41
C LEU A 34 6.62 -14.50 21.77
N ARG A 35 7.14 -13.29 22.01
CA ARG A 35 8.53 -13.10 22.45
C ARG A 35 8.80 -13.72 23.81
N ALA A 36 7.90 -13.54 24.78
CA ALA A 36 8.01 -14.18 26.10
C ALA A 36 7.96 -15.71 25.99
N ALA A 37 7.07 -16.26 25.16
CA ALA A 37 6.95 -17.69 24.94
C ALA A 37 8.21 -18.29 24.28
N LEU A 38 8.79 -17.60 23.29
CA LEU A 38 10.05 -18.01 22.67
C LEU A 38 11.22 -17.92 23.67
N ALA A 39 11.29 -16.85 24.48
CA ALA A 39 12.29 -16.71 25.54
C ALA A 39 12.24 -17.88 26.55
N GLY A 40 11.03 -18.25 26.97
CA GLY A 40 10.82 -19.39 27.86
C GLY A 40 11.23 -20.73 27.24
N ALA A 41 10.92 -20.94 25.95
CA ALA A 41 11.32 -22.15 25.22
C ALA A 41 12.85 -22.25 25.11
N LEU A 42 13.53 -21.13 24.75
CA LEU A 42 14.99 -21.09 24.70
C LEU A 42 15.63 -21.30 26.07
N ALA A 43 15.03 -20.77 27.17
CA ALA A 43 15.50 -20.99 28.51
C ALA A 43 15.42 -22.46 28.92
N ALA A 44 14.35 -23.14 28.54
CA ALA A 44 14.21 -24.59 28.79
C ALA A 44 15.23 -25.41 27.98
N CYS A 45 15.59 -24.97 26.78
CA CYS A 45 16.65 -25.60 25.97
C CYS A 45 18.04 -25.42 26.62
N ASP A 46 18.35 -24.25 27.19
CA ASP A 46 19.64 -23.97 27.83
C ASP A 46 19.87 -24.85 29.08
N GLN A 47 18.79 -25.21 29.80
CA GLN A 47 18.84 -26.03 31.01
C GLN A 47 18.89 -27.53 30.72
N ASP A 48 18.77 -27.98 29.49
CA ASP A 48 18.75 -29.38 29.12
C ASP A 48 20.15 -29.88 28.72
N PRO A 49 20.85 -30.66 29.58
CA PRO A 49 22.19 -31.15 29.29
C PRO A 49 22.23 -32.14 28.09
N ASP A 50 21.14 -32.85 27.84
CA ASP A 50 21.06 -33.89 26.81
C ASP A 50 20.63 -33.34 25.45
N LEU A 51 20.40 -32.03 25.37
CA LEU A 51 20.00 -31.40 24.14
C LEU A 51 21.17 -31.35 23.15
N ARG A 52 20.94 -31.88 21.93
CA ARG A 52 21.91 -31.96 20.84
C ARG A 52 21.69 -30.88 19.77
N ALA A 53 20.43 -30.49 19.50
CA ALA A 53 20.10 -29.48 18.53
C ALA A 53 18.72 -28.83 18.80
N ILE A 54 18.47 -27.69 18.19
CA ILE A 54 17.18 -27.00 18.19
C ILE A 54 16.68 -26.87 16.75
N VAL A 55 15.41 -27.24 16.52
CA VAL A 55 14.68 -26.92 15.29
C VAL A 55 13.64 -25.85 15.62
N LEU A 56 13.78 -24.69 15.00
CA LEU A 56 12.86 -23.56 15.12
C LEU A 56 11.96 -23.51 13.89
N ARG A 57 10.64 -23.59 14.09
CA ARG A 57 9.65 -23.57 13.00
C ARG A 57 8.41 -22.76 13.38
N ALA A 58 7.58 -22.45 12.38
CA ALA A 58 6.27 -21.89 12.60
C ALA A 58 5.16 -22.93 12.42
N GLY A 59 4.01 -22.67 13.04
CA GLY A 59 2.76 -23.42 12.88
C GLY A 59 2.05 -23.11 11.56
N GLU A 60 0.72 -23.29 11.56
CA GLU A 60 -0.11 -23.11 10.38
C GLU A 60 -0.02 -21.69 9.81
N GLY A 61 0.03 -21.57 8.50
CA GLY A 61 0.18 -20.29 7.79
C GLY A 61 1.62 -19.77 7.67
N GLY A 62 2.61 -20.49 8.21
CA GLY A 62 4.02 -20.11 8.15
C GLY A 62 4.45 -19.11 9.22
N TRP A 63 5.61 -18.49 9.03
CA TRP A 63 6.18 -17.57 10.00
C TRP A 63 5.34 -16.30 10.16
N PRO A 64 5.26 -15.72 11.39
CA PRO A 64 4.58 -14.45 11.60
C PRO A 64 5.18 -13.36 10.73
N VAL A 65 4.32 -12.71 9.93
CA VAL A 65 4.70 -11.60 9.07
C VAL A 65 4.21 -10.32 9.73
N ALA A 66 5.07 -9.61 10.42
CA ALA A 66 4.84 -8.22 10.78
C ALA A 66 5.92 -7.39 10.14
N ALA A 67 5.53 -6.31 9.49
CA ALA A 67 6.42 -5.17 9.35
C ALA A 67 6.71 -4.66 10.77
N GLU A 68 7.97 -4.36 11.07
CA GLU A 68 8.29 -3.74 12.33
C GLU A 68 7.60 -2.38 12.39
N VAL A 69 6.66 -2.23 13.34
CA VAL A 69 6.07 -0.94 13.65
C VAL A 69 6.84 -0.41 14.85
N PRO A 70 7.29 0.86 14.85
CA PRO A 70 7.91 1.46 16.02
C PRO A 70 7.02 1.27 17.24
N GLY A 71 7.55 0.61 18.28
CA GLY A 71 6.80 0.26 19.49
C GLY A 71 6.47 -1.22 19.65
N ASP A 72 6.33 -2.02 18.59
CA ASP A 72 6.06 -3.46 18.69
C ASP A 72 7.24 -4.24 19.32
N TYR A 73 8.43 -3.66 19.22
CA TYR A 73 9.67 -4.20 19.79
C TYR A 73 10.15 -3.45 21.02
N ALA A 74 9.33 -2.53 21.55
CA ALA A 74 9.65 -1.83 22.79
C ALA A 74 9.94 -2.86 23.89
N ASP A 75 10.99 -2.60 24.66
CA ASP A 75 11.33 -3.40 25.83
C ASP A 75 10.18 -3.29 26.83
N THR A 76 9.41 -4.36 26.97
CA THR A 76 8.46 -4.49 28.07
C THR A 76 9.12 -5.35 29.14
N ALA A 77 8.93 -5.03 30.39
CA ALA A 77 9.47 -5.80 31.52
C ALA A 77 9.11 -7.30 31.45
N GLU A 78 8.12 -7.67 30.63
CA GLU A 78 7.58 -9.02 30.49
C GLU A 78 8.12 -9.80 29.27
N ALA A 79 8.77 -9.14 28.30
CA ALA A 79 9.23 -9.79 27.07
C ALA A 79 10.51 -9.16 26.52
N PRO A 80 11.58 -9.95 26.31
CA PRO A 80 12.83 -9.43 25.78
C PRO A 80 12.64 -8.89 24.34
N PRO A 81 13.45 -7.90 23.93
CA PRO A 81 13.49 -7.41 22.54
C PRO A 81 13.80 -8.53 21.56
N LEU A 82 13.26 -8.45 20.34
CA LEU A 82 13.49 -9.49 19.33
C LEU A 82 14.96 -9.66 18.97
N GLY A 83 15.74 -8.57 18.93
CA GLY A 83 17.18 -8.59 18.71
C GLY A 83 17.95 -9.37 19.77
N ALA A 84 17.52 -9.31 21.04
CA ALA A 84 18.09 -10.12 22.12
C ALA A 84 17.77 -11.61 21.93
N LEU A 85 16.54 -11.95 21.48
CA LEU A 85 16.16 -13.33 21.16
C LEU A 85 16.95 -13.86 19.96
N ALA A 86 17.11 -13.05 18.90
CA ALA A 86 17.95 -13.39 17.77
C ALA A 86 19.41 -13.63 18.19
N SER A 87 19.96 -12.78 19.06
CA SER A 87 21.33 -12.96 19.59
C SER A 87 21.45 -14.22 20.44
N ARG A 88 20.41 -14.55 21.23
CA ARG A 88 20.38 -15.80 22.01
C ARG A 88 20.31 -17.04 21.12
N ILE A 89 19.55 -17.00 20.02
CA ILE A 89 19.51 -18.07 19.03
C ILE A 89 20.90 -18.26 18.40
N ALA A 90 21.56 -17.17 18.01
CA ALA A 90 22.88 -17.21 17.39
C ALA A 90 23.98 -17.70 18.36
N ALA A 91 23.83 -17.46 19.67
CA ALA A 91 24.75 -17.87 20.73
C ALA A 91 24.35 -19.22 21.38
N ALA A 92 23.36 -19.92 20.86
CA ALA A 92 22.92 -21.21 21.43
C ALA A 92 24.07 -22.21 21.47
N ARG A 93 24.19 -22.95 22.59
CA ARG A 93 25.28 -23.94 22.79
C ARG A 93 25.17 -25.16 21.84
N VAL A 94 24.02 -25.35 21.23
CA VAL A 94 23.73 -26.43 20.27
C VAL A 94 23.29 -25.80 18.94
N PRO A 95 23.47 -26.50 17.81
CA PRO A 95 23.07 -25.98 16.51
C PRO A 95 21.56 -25.67 16.48
N VAL A 96 21.22 -24.54 15.85
CA VAL A 96 19.82 -24.15 15.59
C VAL A 96 19.54 -24.21 14.09
N VAL A 97 18.53 -25.00 13.71
CA VAL A 97 18.03 -25.12 12.35
C VAL A 97 16.67 -24.42 12.24
N ALA A 98 16.57 -23.39 11.40
CA ALA A 98 15.31 -22.73 11.11
C ALA A 98 14.61 -23.37 9.90
N VAL A 99 13.37 -23.82 10.09
CA VAL A 99 12.49 -24.35 9.05
C VAL A 99 11.58 -23.21 8.56
N LEU A 100 11.78 -22.75 7.32
CA LEU A 100 11.14 -21.57 6.78
C LEU A 100 9.96 -21.94 5.90
N THR A 101 8.76 -21.46 6.27
CA THR A 101 7.50 -21.70 5.56
C THR A 101 6.69 -20.42 5.45
N GLY A 102 5.89 -20.31 4.40
CA GLY A 102 5.05 -19.14 4.16
C GLY A 102 5.86 -17.93 3.66
N THR A 103 5.60 -16.75 4.21
CA THR A 103 6.35 -15.53 3.89
C THR A 103 7.34 -15.21 5.00
N ILE A 104 8.60 -15.01 4.65
CA ILE A 104 9.69 -14.63 5.56
C ILE A 104 9.97 -13.15 5.39
N ALA A 105 9.70 -12.36 6.42
CA ALA A 105 9.85 -10.91 6.44
C ALA A 105 10.05 -10.40 7.87
N GLY A 106 10.51 -9.18 8.04
CA GLY A 106 10.59 -8.49 9.34
C GLY A 106 11.30 -9.32 10.41
N GLY A 107 10.66 -9.46 11.57
CA GLY A 107 11.18 -10.24 12.68
C GLY A 107 11.41 -11.71 12.35
N GLY A 108 10.62 -12.31 11.46
CA GLY A 108 10.83 -13.68 10.97
C GLY A 108 12.14 -13.81 10.21
N LEU A 109 12.49 -12.83 9.39
CA LEU A 109 13.78 -12.78 8.70
C LEU A 109 14.92 -12.65 9.73
N ALA A 110 14.80 -11.76 10.72
CA ALA A 110 15.82 -11.55 11.74
C ALA A 110 16.13 -12.85 12.54
N LEU A 111 15.10 -13.57 12.99
CA LEU A 111 15.28 -14.85 13.68
C LEU A 111 15.85 -15.93 12.75
N ALA A 112 15.39 -15.97 11.48
CA ALA A 112 15.94 -16.90 10.50
C ALA A 112 17.42 -16.66 10.27
N GLN A 113 17.86 -15.39 10.15
CA GLN A 113 19.28 -15.05 9.97
C GLN A 113 20.15 -15.29 11.22
N ALA A 114 19.52 -15.42 12.39
CA ALA A 114 20.22 -15.79 13.63
C ALA A 114 20.47 -17.31 13.74
N ALA A 115 19.71 -18.14 13.04
CA ALA A 115 19.90 -19.59 13.05
C ALA A 115 21.17 -20.01 12.29
N GLY A 116 21.83 -21.08 12.75
CA GLY A 116 23.01 -21.65 12.11
C GLY A 116 22.73 -22.20 10.70
N LEU A 117 21.56 -22.81 10.51
CA LEU A 117 21.11 -23.34 9.22
C LEU A 117 19.66 -22.92 8.94
N ARG A 118 19.34 -22.61 7.70
CA ARG A 118 18.00 -22.22 7.23
C ARG A 118 17.56 -23.13 6.09
N MET A 119 16.48 -23.87 6.33
CA MET A 119 15.86 -24.74 5.33
C MET A 119 14.51 -24.18 4.94
N ALA A 120 14.35 -23.81 3.68
CA ALA A 120 13.10 -23.26 3.15
C ALA A 120 12.28 -24.36 2.46
N LEU A 121 10.94 -24.31 2.62
CA LEU A 121 10.03 -25.07 1.78
C LEU A 121 9.97 -24.45 0.38
N ALA A 122 9.76 -25.26 -0.67
CA ALA A 122 9.74 -24.77 -2.06
C ALA A 122 8.75 -23.60 -2.29
N GLY A 123 7.61 -23.58 -1.58
CA GLY A 123 6.61 -22.50 -1.61
C GLY A 123 6.94 -21.25 -0.77
N THR A 124 8.07 -21.22 -0.07
CA THR A 124 8.46 -20.09 0.78
C THR A 124 8.79 -18.85 -0.04
N ARG A 125 8.38 -17.69 0.45
CA ARG A 125 8.59 -16.39 -0.17
C ARG A 125 9.37 -15.49 0.78
N PHE A 126 10.36 -14.76 0.28
CA PHE A 126 11.18 -13.83 1.05
C PHE A 126 10.94 -12.40 0.57
N VAL A 127 10.74 -11.47 1.49
CA VAL A 127 10.49 -10.06 1.17
C VAL A 127 11.04 -9.15 2.26
N ALA A 128 11.54 -7.98 1.87
CA ALA A 128 11.92 -6.90 2.78
C ALA A 128 10.92 -5.74 2.63
N PRO A 129 9.81 -5.74 3.37
CA PRO A 129 8.76 -4.72 3.24
C PRO A 129 9.11 -3.41 3.94
N GLU A 130 10.14 -3.39 4.78
CA GLU A 130 10.51 -2.30 5.69
C GLU A 130 10.79 -1.01 4.93
N ALA A 131 11.48 -1.08 3.79
CA ALA A 131 11.75 0.10 2.97
C ALA A 131 10.46 0.80 2.51
N GLY A 132 9.39 0.04 2.23
CA GLY A 132 8.06 0.56 1.93
C GLY A 132 7.38 1.28 3.10
N LEU A 133 7.93 1.17 4.31
CA LEU A 133 7.54 1.86 5.54
C LEU A 133 8.55 2.94 5.96
N GLY A 134 9.56 3.22 5.15
CA GLY A 134 10.63 4.17 5.49
C GLY A 134 11.66 3.62 6.49
N LEU A 135 11.74 2.29 6.63
CA LEU A 135 12.56 1.59 7.61
C LEU A 135 13.57 0.65 6.91
N ILE A 136 14.52 0.14 7.67
CA ILE A 136 15.40 -0.97 7.29
C ILE A 136 15.03 -2.23 8.08
N PRO A 137 15.40 -3.45 7.64
CA PRO A 137 15.31 -4.63 8.49
C PRO A 137 16.06 -4.43 9.80
N ALA A 138 15.49 -4.87 10.93
CA ALA A 138 16.01 -4.66 12.27
C ALA A 138 16.27 -5.97 13.02
N ALA A 139 16.46 -5.86 14.33
CA ALA A 139 16.71 -6.97 15.25
C ALA A 139 17.94 -7.83 14.88
N GLY A 140 18.93 -7.22 14.23
CA GLY A 140 20.13 -7.87 13.73
C GLY A 140 19.94 -8.61 12.41
N GLY A 141 18.78 -8.45 11.76
CA GLY A 141 18.46 -9.13 10.52
C GLY A 141 19.29 -8.65 9.35
N LEU A 142 19.49 -7.35 9.21
CA LEU A 142 20.27 -6.76 8.13
C LEU A 142 21.75 -7.07 8.24
N VAL A 143 22.34 -6.87 9.42
CA VAL A 143 23.75 -7.14 9.69
C VAL A 143 24.09 -8.61 9.48
N ARG A 144 23.28 -9.53 10.02
CA ARG A 144 23.52 -10.98 9.87
C ARG A 144 23.38 -11.43 8.42
N LEU A 145 22.37 -10.90 7.70
CA LEU A 145 22.21 -11.17 6.28
C LEU A 145 23.39 -10.66 5.48
N ALA A 146 23.84 -9.42 5.72
CA ALA A 146 24.97 -8.81 5.02
C ALA A 146 26.27 -9.60 5.22
N ARG A 147 26.54 -10.04 6.44
CA ARG A 147 27.72 -10.86 6.75
C ARG A 147 27.74 -12.20 6.03
N ARG A 148 26.56 -12.75 5.75
CA ARG A 148 26.44 -14.09 5.18
C ARG A 148 26.21 -14.10 3.67
N ALA A 149 25.28 -13.27 3.19
CA ALA A 149 24.90 -13.20 1.77
C ALA A 149 25.80 -12.26 0.95
N GLY A 150 26.57 -11.41 1.63
CA GLY A 150 27.38 -10.35 1.03
C GLY A 150 26.61 -9.05 0.80
N ALA A 151 27.36 -7.99 0.54
CA ALA A 151 26.82 -6.64 0.47
C ALA A 151 25.84 -6.44 -0.68
N VAL A 152 26.20 -6.90 -1.88
CA VAL A 152 25.39 -6.70 -3.09
C VAL A 152 24.05 -7.38 -2.98
N ALA A 153 24.02 -8.68 -2.63
CA ALA A 153 22.79 -9.45 -2.52
C ALA A 153 21.85 -8.88 -1.45
N THR A 154 22.42 -8.42 -0.33
CA THR A 154 21.66 -7.82 0.77
C THR A 154 21.06 -6.48 0.36
N LEU A 155 21.84 -5.58 -0.25
CA LEU A 155 21.34 -4.26 -0.65
C LEU A 155 20.31 -4.38 -1.78
N ASP A 156 20.54 -5.25 -2.77
CA ASP A 156 19.60 -5.53 -3.85
C ASP A 156 18.28 -6.14 -3.33
N PHE A 157 18.32 -6.97 -2.29
CA PHE A 157 17.12 -7.52 -1.65
C PHE A 157 16.32 -6.43 -0.93
N VAL A 158 16.98 -5.58 -0.15
CA VAL A 158 16.31 -4.51 0.62
C VAL A 158 15.78 -3.40 -0.30
N ALA A 159 16.61 -2.93 -1.25
CA ALA A 159 16.24 -1.82 -2.14
C ALA A 159 15.36 -2.26 -3.31
N GLY A 160 15.44 -3.52 -3.72
CA GLY A 160 14.73 -4.03 -4.88
C GLY A 160 13.22 -4.22 -4.70
N GLY A 161 12.73 -4.33 -3.43
CA GLY A 161 11.31 -4.51 -3.12
C GLY A 161 10.66 -5.75 -3.74
N LYS A 162 11.47 -6.69 -4.26
CA LYS A 162 11.01 -7.90 -4.95
C LYS A 162 10.77 -9.03 -3.96
N VAL A 163 9.73 -9.81 -4.24
CA VAL A 163 9.52 -11.09 -3.57
C VAL A 163 10.42 -12.14 -4.23
N LEU A 164 11.29 -12.78 -3.45
CA LEU A 164 12.10 -13.90 -3.91
C LEU A 164 11.40 -15.21 -3.55
N ASP A 165 11.35 -16.16 -4.48
CA ASP A 165 11.01 -17.55 -4.17
C ASP A 165 12.18 -18.24 -3.43
N ALA A 166 11.93 -19.45 -2.90
CA ALA A 166 12.91 -20.18 -2.13
C ALA A 166 14.22 -20.43 -2.88
N GLN A 167 14.18 -20.72 -4.20
CA GLN A 167 15.35 -20.96 -5.01
C GLN A 167 16.16 -19.70 -5.27
N ALA A 168 15.49 -18.58 -5.56
CA ALA A 168 16.15 -17.27 -5.70
C ALA A 168 16.75 -16.81 -4.36
N ALA A 169 16.05 -17.03 -3.25
CA ALA A 169 16.52 -16.72 -1.90
C ALA A 169 17.76 -17.57 -1.54
N MET A 170 17.78 -18.84 -1.91
CA MET A 170 18.94 -19.71 -1.70
C MET A 170 20.15 -19.22 -2.51
N ARG A 171 19.95 -18.87 -3.79
CA ARG A 171 21.03 -18.26 -4.60
C ARG A 171 21.55 -16.96 -4.01
N ALA A 172 20.65 -16.14 -3.47
CA ALA A 172 21.00 -14.86 -2.83
C ALA A 172 21.55 -14.99 -1.40
N GLY A 173 21.55 -16.19 -0.80
CA GLY A 173 22.10 -16.41 0.54
C GLY A 173 21.16 -16.20 1.70
N LEU A 174 19.86 -16.01 1.46
CA LEU A 174 18.86 -15.84 2.51
C LEU A 174 18.50 -17.17 3.18
N CYS A 175 18.63 -18.29 2.49
CA CYS A 175 18.53 -19.64 3.05
C CYS A 175 19.61 -20.56 2.47
N ASP A 176 19.80 -21.73 3.08
CA ASP A 176 20.89 -22.65 2.78
C ASP A 176 20.45 -23.87 1.99
N ALA A 177 19.19 -24.29 2.16
CA ALA A 177 18.62 -25.43 1.46
C ALA A 177 17.14 -25.19 1.15
N VAL A 178 16.66 -25.86 0.10
CA VAL A 178 15.24 -25.89 -0.28
C VAL A 178 14.77 -27.33 -0.29
N ALA A 179 13.69 -27.61 0.47
CA ALA A 179 13.06 -28.92 0.56
C ALA A 179 11.66 -28.92 -0.07
N SER A 180 11.20 -30.08 -0.55
CA SER A 180 9.84 -30.31 -1.01
C SER A 180 8.85 -30.49 0.15
N GLU A 181 7.55 -30.25 -0.13
CA GLU A 181 6.49 -30.56 0.83
C GLU A 181 6.52 -32.03 1.28
N GLY A 182 6.25 -32.26 2.59
CA GLY A 182 6.25 -33.58 3.19
C GLY A 182 7.60 -34.08 3.73
N ALA A 183 8.73 -33.56 3.22
CA ALA A 183 10.07 -34.00 3.63
C ALA A 183 10.75 -33.03 4.61
N ILE A 184 10.26 -31.81 4.78
CA ILE A 184 11.00 -30.72 5.45
C ILE A 184 11.25 -31.00 6.94
N GLU A 185 10.30 -31.60 7.66
CA GLU A 185 10.47 -31.89 9.10
C GLU A 185 11.51 -32.98 9.34
N SER A 186 11.42 -34.08 8.60
CA SER A 186 12.40 -35.18 8.70
C SER A 186 13.77 -34.73 8.23
N ALA A 187 13.85 -33.97 7.13
CA ALA A 187 15.09 -33.39 6.65
C ALA A 187 15.71 -32.41 7.66
N ALA A 188 14.90 -31.57 8.32
CA ALA A 188 15.40 -30.65 9.33
C ALA A 188 15.90 -31.37 10.59
N LEU A 189 15.23 -32.42 11.04
CA LEU A 189 15.69 -33.26 12.14
C LEU A 189 16.99 -34.00 11.80
N THR A 190 17.05 -34.61 10.63
CA THR A 190 18.27 -35.29 10.13
C THR A 190 19.44 -34.33 10.04
N GLU A 191 19.21 -33.15 9.47
CA GLU A 191 20.24 -32.14 9.31
C GLU A 191 20.68 -31.54 10.66
N ALA A 192 19.75 -31.34 11.59
CA ALA A 192 20.04 -30.86 12.94
C ALA A 192 20.94 -31.85 13.68
N LEU A 193 20.66 -33.15 13.60
CA LEU A 193 21.48 -34.21 14.20
C LEU A 193 22.84 -34.33 13.49
N ARG A 194 22.86 -34.26 12.13
CA ARG A 194 24.10 -34.29 11.37
C ARG A 194 25.05 -33.15 11.75
N VAL A 195 24.52 -31.92 11.90
CA VAL A 195 25.30 -30.75 12.32
C VAL A 195 25.77 -30.90 13.79
N ALA A 196 24.93 -31.46 14.65
CA ALA A 196 25.29 -31.76 16.03
C ALA A 196 26.43 -32.79 16.14
N ASP A 197 26.41 -33.84 15.32
CA ASP A 197 27.42 -34.92 15.33
C ASP A 197 28.74 -34.47 14.71
N ALA A 198 28.67 -33.61 13.66
CA ALA A 198 29.86 -33.09 12.97
C ALA A 198 30.66 -32.07 13.79
N GLY A 199 30.13 -31.65 14.96
CA GLY A 199 30.56 -30.39 15.58
C GLY A 199 30.17 -29.21 14.70
N ALA A 200 29.71 -28.12 15.28
CA ALA A 200 29.19 -26.96 14.53
C ALA A 200 30.30 -26.35 13.63
N ALA A 201 30.59 -26.97 12.48
CA ALA A 201 31.40 -26.35 11.46
C ALA A 201 30.54 -25.24 10.82
N PRO A 202 31.01 -23.99 10.80
CA PRO A 202 30.31 -22.93 10.09
C PRO A 202 30.16 -23.33 8.61
N LEU A 203 29.01 -23.02 8.02
CA LEU A 203 28.85 -23.17 6.59
C LEU A 203 29.94 -22.38 5.86
N PRO A 204 30.48 -22.92 4.75
CA PRO A 204 31.54 -22.24 4.02
C PRO A 204 31.10 -20.80 3.65
N PRO A 205 32.02 -19.84 3.74
CA PRO A 205 31.76 -18.46 3.36
C PRO A 205 31.34 -18.36 1.92
N ARG A 206 30.40 -17.47 1.64
CA ARG A 206 29.99 -17.18 0.27
C ARG A 206 30.96 -16.19 -0.37
N GLU A 207 31.11 -16.29 -1.68
CA GLU A 207 31.86 -15.32 -2.47
C GLU A 207 31.30 -13.90 -2.26
N GLY A 208 32.18 -12.94 -1.89
CA GLY A 208 31.78 -11.57 -1.52
C GLY A 208 31.16 -11.41 -0.13
N SER A 209 31.31 -12.42 0.76
CA SER A 209 31.01 -12.28 2.19
C SER A 209 32.05 -11.41 2.89
N VAL A 210 31.81 -11.09 4.18
CA VAL A 210 32.74 -10.28 5.00
C VAL A 210 34.14 -10.90 5.19
N GLU A 211 34.35 -12.14 4.78
CA GLU A 211 35.67 -12.81 4.82
C GLU A 211 36.61 -12.31 3.71
N ASP A 212 36.07 -11.66 2.65
CA ASP A 212 36.82 -10.89 1.65
C ASP A 212 36.38 -9.42 1.73
N PRO A 213 36.95 -8.63 2.68
CA PRO A 213 36.49 -7.27 2.93
C PRO A 213 36.68 -6.32 1.74
N ALA A 214 37.73 -6.51 0.95
CA ALA A 214 37.99 -5.67 -0.23
C ALA A 214 36.89 -5.86 -1.27
N ARG A 215 36.61 -7.10 -1.66
CA ARG A 215 35.55 -7.43 -2.62
C ARG A 215 34.15 -7.08 -2.10
N TYR A 216 33.93 -7.21 -0.78
CA TYR A 216 32.69 -6.81 -0.13
C TYR A 216 32.45 -5.31 -0.29
N LEU A 217 33.43 -4.46 0.04
CA LEU A 217 33.33 -3.00 -0.02
C LEU A 217 33.27 -2.49 -1.45
N ASP A 218 34.04 -3.06 -2.39
CA ASP A 218 33.95 -2.73 -3.81
C ASP A 218 32.56 -3.06 -4.38
N GLY A 219 32.01 -4.22 -4.03
CA GLY A 219 30.66 -4.62 -4.40
C GLY A 219 29.60 -3.67 -3.83
N LEU A 220 29.77 -3.27 -2.56
CA LEU A 220 28.88 -2.30 -1.91
C LEU A 220 28.90 -0.94 -2.61
N ALA A 221 30.09 -0.43 -2.95
CA ALA A 221 30.24 0.84 -3.67
C ALA A 221 29.53 0.80 -5.03
N ALA A 222 29.71 -0.29 -5.78
CA ALA A 222 29.02 -0.50 -7.06
C ALA A 222 27.50 -0.61 -6.90
N ALA A 223 27.00 -1.24 -5.83
CA ALA A 223 25.57 -1.36 -5.54
C ALA A 223 24.98 -0.02 -5.11
N ARG A 224 25.69 0.77 -4.28
CA ARG A 224 25.29 2.14 -3.89
C ARG A 224 25.09 3.06 -5.11
N ALA A 225 25.94 2.96 -6.12
CA ALA A 225 25.83 3.77 -7.34
C ALA A 225 24.55 3.48 -8.17
N ARG A 226 23.88 2.35 -7.90
CA ARG A 226 22.64 1.95 -8.59
C ARG A 226 21.37 2.14 -7.74
N LEU A 227 21.49 2.69 -6.52
CA LEU A 227 20.34 2.91 -5.66
C LEU A 227 19.33 3.84 -6.33
N PRO A 228 18.02 3.54 -6.20
CA PRO A 228 16.99 4.41 -6.75
C PRO A 228 17.01 5.80 -6.11
N GLU A 229 16.86 6.81 -6.93
CA GLU A 229 16.56 8.16 -6.46
C GLU A 229 15.11 8.27 -5.97
N GLY A 230 14.80 9.29 -5.20
CA GLY A 230 13.44 9.60 -4.77
C GLY A 230 13.24 9.56 -3.26
N PRO A 231 11.98 9.48 -2.80
CA PRO A 231 11.65 9.65 -1.38
C PRO A 231 12.28 8.63 -0.42
N LEU A 232 12.63 7.44 -0.92
CA LEU A 232 13.25 6.37 -0.14
C LEU A 232 14.79 6.35 -0.21
N ALA A 233 15.40 7.29 -0.94
CA ALA A 233 16.87 7.30 -1.13
C ALA A 233 17.62 7.33 0.20
N THR A 234 17.13 8.08 1.20
CA THR A 234 17.74 8.15 2.54
C THR A 234 17.66 6.82 3.28
N VAL A 235 16.58 6.05 3.09
CA VAL A 235 16.40 4.71 3.69
C VAL A 235 17.41 3.74 3.09
N PHE A 236 17.57 3.75 1.76
CA PHE A 236 18.52 2.89 1.07
C PHE A 236 19.99 3.26 1.39
N ALA A 237 20.28 4.57 1.49
CA ALA A 237 21.60 5.03 1.95
C ALA A 237 21.89 4.52 3.36
N ARG A 238 20.92 4.62 4.28
CA ARG A 238 21.08 4.13 5.66
C ARG A 238 21.24 2.61 5.72
N ALA A 239 20.50 1.85 4.87
CA ALA A 239 20.72 0.41 4.73
C ALA A 239 22.15 0.09 4.27
N ALA A 240 22.67 0.84 3.29
CA ALA A 240 24.03 0.64 2.79
C ALA A 240 25.09 0.96 3.86
N GLU A 241 24.87 1.96 4.73
CA GLU A 241 25.76 2.27 5.87
C GLU A 241 25.79 1.11 6.89
N VAL A 242 24.63 0.52 7.21
CA VAL A 242 24.54 -0.65 8.10
C VAL A 242 25.24 -1.87 7.48
N ILE A 243 25.08 -2.08 6.17
CA ILE A 243 25.76 -3.14 5.43
C ILE A 243 27.29 -2.92 5.45
N GLU A 244 27.75 -1.68 5.33
CA GLU A 244 29.17 -1.34 5.46
C GLU A 244 29.70 -1.61 6.87
N ALA A 245 28.97 -1.16 7.90
CA ALA A 245 29.28 -1.42 9.30
C ALA A 245 29.36 -2.93 9.61
N ALA A 246 28.55 -3.75 8.94
CA ALA A 246 28.62 -5.22 9.09
C ALA A 246 29.99 -5.81 8.73
N ALA A 247 30.75 -5.18 7.83
CA ALA A 247 32.11 -5.63 7.48
C ALA A 247 33.21 -4.96 8.31
N LEU A 248 33.01 -3.71 8.70
CA LEU A 248 34.02 -2.90 9.33
C LEU A 248 34.06 -3.03 10.86
N LEU A 249 32.95 -3.38 11.50
CA LEU A 249 32.81 -3.44 12.95
C LEU A 249 32.73 -4.88 13.46
N PRO A 250 33.12 -5.14 14.71
CA PRO A 250 32.76 -6.36 15.42
C PRO A 250 31.25 -6.58 15.39
N LEU A 251 30.80 -7.86 15.45
CA LEU A 251 29.39 -8.18 15.33
C LEU A 251 28.49 -7.43 16.33
N SER A 252 28.92 -7.34 17.60
CA SER A 252 28.18 -6.62 18.64
C SER A 252 27.95 -5.15 18.28
N GLU A 253 29.02 -4.47 17.87
CA GLU A 253 28.98 -3.05 17.51
C GLU A 253 28.17 -2.81 16.22
N ALA A 254 28.27 -3.71 15.23
CA ALA A 254 27.46 -3.65 14.02
C ALA A 254 25.95 -3.81 14.30
N LEU A 255 25.59 -4.70 15.26
CA LEU A 255 24.21 -4.87 15.69
C LEU A 255 23.67 -3.63 16.43
N GLU A 256 24.50 -2.98 17.25
CA GLU A 256 24.14 -1.71 17.89
C GLU A 256 24.00 -0.60 16.85
N PHE A 257 24.88 -0.53 15.85
CA PHE A 257 24.78 0.42 14.75
C PHE A 257 23.47 0.24 13.95
N GLU A 258 23.07 -1.00 13.66
CA GLU A 258 21.77 -1.31 13.02
C GLU A 258 20.61 -0.80 13.89
N ALA A 259 20.64 -1.05 15.20
CA ALA A 259 19.58 -0.63 16.11
C ALA A 259 19.42 0.90 16.16
N VAL A 260 20.54 1.64 16.21
CA VAL A 260 20.54 3.12 16.14
C VAL A 260 20.02 3.60 14.79
N ALA A 261 20.50 3.03 13.69
CA ALA A 261 20.08 3.39 12.34
C ALA A 261 18.55 3.16 12.14
N TYR A 262 18.02 2.07 12.68
CA TYR A 262 16.58 1.80 12.68
C TYR A 262 15.81 2.83 13.51
N ALA A 263 16.27 3.13 14.73
CA ALA A 263 15.61 4.09 15.61
C ALA A 263 15.55 5.50 15.00
N ASP A 264 16.63 5.95 14.36
CA ASP A 264 16.67 7.23 13.64
C ASP A 264 15.61 7.28 12.52
N LEU A 265 15.51 6.22 11.71
CA LEU A 265 14.51 6.12 10.65
C LEU A 265 13.10 6.02 11.21
N ALA A 266 12.89 5.31 12.32
CA ALA A 266 11.59 5.16 12.96
C ALA A 266 11.02 6.48 13.48
N LEU A 267 11.90 7.41 13.90
CA LEU A 267 11.52 8.76 14.34
C LEU A 267 11.32 9.74 13.17
N ALA A 268 11.75 9.37 11.96
CA ALA A 268 11.65 10.24 10.79
C ALA A 268 10.19 10.45 10.33
N GLU A 269 9.93 11.64 9.76
CA GLU A 269 8.62 11.98 9.18
C GLU A 269 8.19 10.98 8.10
N LEU A 270 9.14 10.51 7.30
CA LEU A 270 8.90 9.53 6.23
C LEU A 270 8.30 8.23 6.78
N SER A 271 8.88 7.69 7.85
CA SER A 271 8.38 6.46 8.48
C SER A 271 6.99 6.66 9.10
N ALA A 272 6.78 7.78 9.79
CA ALA A 272 5.46 8.12 10.35
C ALA A 272 4.40 8.22 9.25
N ALA A 273 4.70 8.87 8.12
CA ALA A 273 3.79 9.02 6.99
C ALA A 273 3.47 7.67 6.32
N LEU A 274 4.51 6.86 6.03
CA LEU A 274 4.33 5.55 5.39
C LEU A 274 3.67 4.54 6.34
N GLY A 275 3.97 4.61 7.63
CA GLY A 275 3.32 3.83 8.69
C GLY A 275 1.82 4.14 8.79
N HIS A 276 1.45 5.44 8.76
CA HIS A 276 0.07 5.89 8.71
C HIS A 276 -0.68 5.31 7.49
N VAL A 277 -0.12 5.44 6.29
CA VAL A 277 -0.70 4.86 5.07
C VAL A 277 -0.83 3.34 5.17
N GLY A 278 0.16 2.68 5.75
CA GLY A 278 0.13 1.23 6.00
C GLY A 278 -1.00 0.84 6.98
N ALA A 279 -1.17 1.59 8.06
CA ALA A 279 -2.25 1.38 9.03
C ALA A 279 -3.63 1.62 8.41
N ALA A 280 -3.80 2.71 7.67
CA ALA A 280 -5.04 3.01 6.96
C ALA A 280 -5.41 1.90 5.95
N ARG A 281 -4.43 1.37 5.20
CA ARG A 281 -4.67 0.23 4.29
C ARG A 281 -5.09 -1.04 5.02
N ARG A 282 -4.53 -1.32 6.18
CA ARG A 282 -4.98 -2.47 7.01
C ARG A 282 -6.39 -2.24 7.54
N ALA A 283 -6.69 -1.03 8.03
CA ALA A 283 -8.02 -0.67 8.50
C ALA A 283 -9.10 -0.77 7.39
N ALA A 284 -8.74 -0.50 6.14
CA ALA A 284 -9.61 -0.65 4.96
C ALA A 284 -10.00 -2.12 4.65
N ALA A 285 -9.43 -3.12 5.34
CA ALA A 285 -9.94 -4.49 5.31
C ALA A 285 -11.38 -4.58 5.86
N GLN A 286 -11.77 -3.66 6.74
CA GLN A 286 -13.12 -3.52 7.24
C GLN A 286 -13.78 -2.25 6.67
N ILE A 287 -15.03 -2.37 6.24
CA ILE A 287 -15.80 -1.22 5.75
C ILE A 287 -16.30 -0.41 6.95
N ALA A 288 -15.75 0.78 7.13
CA ALA A 288 -16.14 1.68 8.22
C ALA A 288 -17.57 2.21 8.01
N GLY A 289 -18.28 2.45 9.11
CA GLY A 289 -19.63 3.04 9.06
C GLY A 289 -20.70 2.18 8.39
N ALA A 290 -20.42 0.89 8.14
CA ALA A 290 -21.36 -0.04 7.52
C ALA A 290 -21.46 -1.33 8.37
N PRO A 291 -22.02 -1.27 9.58
CA PRO A 291 -22.19 -2.45 10.42
C PRO A 291 -23.11 -3.47 9.76
N VAL A 292 -22.85 -4.75 9.99
CA VAL A 292 -23.66 -5.86 9.50
C VAL A 292 -24.14 -6.68 10.69
N ALA A 293 -25.46 -6.88 10.78
CA ALA A 293 -26.05 -7.81 11.72
C ALA A 293 -25.98 -9.22 11.12
N GLY A 294 -25.09 -10.05 11.64
CA GLY A 294 -24.92 -11.43 11.19
C GLY A 294 -23.88 -11.62 10.09
N GLU A 295 -23.91 -12.78 9.42
CA GLU A 295 -22.95 -13.15 8.37
C GLU A 295 -23.31 -12.50 7.03
N VAL A 296 -22.33 -11.87 6.37
CA VAL A 296 -22.53 -11.32 5.01
C VAL A 296 -22.66 -12.48 4.03
N PRO A 297 -23.77 -12.56 3.25
CA PRO A 297 -23.93 -13.60 2.26
C PRO A 297 -22.77 -13.62 1.25
N ARG A 298 -22.30 -14.81 0.92
CA ARG A 298 -21.22 -14.99 -0.06
C ARG A 298 -21.69 -14.60 -1.45
N VAL A 299 -20.81 -13.94 -2.20
CA VAL A 299 -21.03 -13.66 -3.62
C VAL A 299 -20.66 -14.90 -4.43
N GLY A 300 -21.55 -15.38 -5.27
CA GLY A 300 -21.35 -16.54 -6.14
C GLY A 300 -21.31 -16.18 -7.63
N ALA A 301 -22.05 -15.12 -8.03
CA ALA A 301 -22.16 -14.67 -9.42
C ALA A 301 -22.11 -13.15 -9.52
N VAL A 302 -21.38 -12.63 -10.50
CA VAL A 302 -21.24 -11.20 -10.78
C VAL A 302 -21.46 -10.93 -12.26
N ALA A 303 -22.32 -9.97 -12.56
CA ALA A 303 -22.50 -9.42 -13.89
C ALA A 303 -21.68 -8.12 -14.05
N LEU A 304 -21.11 -7.92 -15.21
CA LEU A 304 -20.25 -6.79 -15.55
C LEU A 304 -20.76 -6.11 -16.82
N TRP A 305 -21.01 -4.81 -16.78
CA TRP A 305 -21.38 -4.01 -17.96
C TRP A 305 -20.39 -2.88 -18.19
N ASN A 306 -19.74 -2.88 -19.36
CA ASN A 306 -18.68 -1.92 -19.72
C ASN A 306 -17.51 -1.86 -18.69
N GLN A 307 -17.22 -2.97 -18.04
CA GLN A 307 -16.16 -3.02 -17.03
C GLN A 307 -14.79 -3.45 -17.61
N PRO A 308 -13.68 -3.09 -16.99
CA PRO A 308 -12.33 -3.56 -17.38
C PRO A 308 -12.17 -5.08 -17.22
N ASP A 309 -11.49 -5.72 -18.18
CA ASP A 309 -11.30 -7.18 -18.25
C ASP A 309 -10.57 -7.76 -17.03
N ARG A 310 -9.69 -6.97 -16.37
CA ARG A 310 -8.98 -7.37 -15.14
C ARG A 310 -9.94 -7.73 -13.99
N ILE A 311 -11.15 -7.14 -13.97
CA ILE A 311 -12.16 -7.46 -12.93
C ILE A 311 -12.65 -8.89 -13.15
N ALA A 312 -13.04 -9.21 -14.38
CA ALA A 312 -13.47 -10.56 -14.73
C ALA A 312 -12.39 -11.60 -14.39
N LEU A 313 -11.14 -11.33 -14.74
CA LEU A 313 -10.00 -12.19 -14.38
C LEU A 313 -9.85 -12.39 -12.87
N GLY A 314 -9.93 -11.31 -12.09
CA GLY A 314 -9.85 -11.36 -10.63
C GLY A 314 -10.98 -12.19 -9.99
N LEU A 315 -12.20 -12.05 -10.49
CA LEU A 315 -13.38 -12.78 -10.01
C LEU A 315 -13.33 -14.26 -10.39
N LEU A 316 -12.99 -14.58 -11.65
CA LEU A 316 -12.78 -15.96 -12.12
C LEU A 316 -11.70 -16.67 -11.30
N GLY A 317 -10.58 -15.97 -11.04
CA GLY A 317 -9.50 -16.48 -10.21
C GLY A 317 -9.94 -16.90 -8.80
N ARG A 318 -11.01 -16.30 -8.27
CA ARG A 318 -11.65 -16.63 -6.99
C ARG A 318 -12.78 -17.66 -7.10
N GLY A 319 -13.07 -18.15 -8.29
CA GLY A 319 -14.07 -19.19 -8.53
C GLY A 319 -15.51 -18.68 -8.67
N LEU A 320 -15.73 -17.38 -8.87
CA LEU A 320 -17.05 -16.82 -9.10
C LEU A 320 -17.51 -17.04 -10.56
N ARG A 321 -18.83 -17.11 -10.76
CA ARG A 321 -19.42 -17.01 -12.11
C ARG A 321 -19.42 -15.55 -12.54
N VAL A 322 -19.00 -15.29 -13.78
CA VAL A 322 -18.83 -13.94 -14.30
C VAL A 322 -19.53 -13.79 -15.64
N GLN A 323 -20.49 -12.89 -15.72
CA GLN A 323 -21.15 -12.49 -16.94
C GLN A 323 -20.52 -11.18 -17.43
N VAL A 324 -20.12 -11.12 -18.72
CA VAL A 324 -19.44 -9.93 -19.29
C VAL A 324 -20.27 -9.39 -20.45
N GLY A 325 -20.77 -8.18 -20.29
CA GLY A 325 -21.53 -7.45 -21.31
C GLY A 325 -20.95 -6.05 -21.57
N ALA A 326 -21.28 -5.50 -22.74
CA ALA A 326 -20.90 -4.15 -23.12
C ALA A 326 -21.88 -3.56 -24.13
N THR A 327 -21.88 -2.21 -24.25
CA THR A 327 -22.67 -1.46 -25.22
C THR A 327 -22.44 -1.91 -26.66
N LYS A 328 -21.21 -2.27 -27.01
CA LYS A 328 -20.81 -2.67 -28.37
C LYS A 328 -20.39 -4.12 -28.40
N PRO A 329 -20.99 -4.98 -29.29
CA PRO A 329 -20.59 -6.38 -29.41
C PRO A 329 -19.09 -6.61 -29.62
N ALA A 330 -18.46 -5.78 -30.44
CA ALA A 330 -17.00 -5.83 -30.66
C ALA A 330 -16.19 -5.66 -29.37
N ARG A 331 -16.72 -4.95 -28.36
CA ARG A 331 -16.06 -4.82 -27.04
C ARG A 331 -16.13 -6.13 -26.25
N ILE A 332 -17.23 -6.86 -26.38
CA ILE A 332 -17.40 -8.17 -25.71
C ILE A 332 -16.40 -9.18 -26.29
N GLU A 333 -16.29 -9.24 -27.62
CA GLU A 333 -15.29 -10.10 -28.29
C GLU A 333 -13.87 -9.74 -27.87
N ALA A 334 -13.54 -8.44 -27.81
CA ALA A 334 -12.25 -7.97 -27.35
C ALA A 334 -11.98 -8.37 -25.89
N SER A 335 -12.98 -8.25 -25.01
CA SER A 335 -12.89 -8.66 -23.59
C SER A 335 -12.64 -10.15 -23.45
N VAL A 336 -13.40 -10.99 -24.14
CA VAL A 336 -13.22 -12.46 -24.11
C VAL A 336 -11.83 -12.84 -24.59
N ARG A 337 -11.35 -12.21 -25.68
CA ARG A 337 -9.98 -12.43 -26.18
C ARG A 337 -8.93 -12.00 -25.19
N ALA A 338 -9.03 -10.84 -24.58
CA ALA A 338 -8.09 -10.34 -23.59
C ALA A 338 -8.02 -11.24 -22.34
N ILE A 339 -9.17 -11.75 -21.89
CA ILE A 339 -9.25 -12.73 -20.78
C ILE A 339 -8.53 -14.03 -21.16
N ALA A 340 -8.76 -14.54 -22.40
CA ALA A 340 -8.09 -15.73 -22.90
C ALA A 340 -6.56 -15.57 -22.93
N GLU A 341 -6.07 -14.49 -23.53
CA GLU A 341 -4.65 -14.18 -23.63
C GLU A 341 -3.98 -14.09 -22.25
N ALA A 342 -4.65 -13.45 -21.28
CA ALA A 342 -4.16 -13.32 -19.92
C ALA A 342 -4.07 -14.67 -19.20
N GLN A 343 -5.07 -15.56 -19.38
CA GLN A 343 -5.05 -16.90 -18.79
C GLN A 343 -3.99 -17.80 -19.43
N GLU A 344 -3.83 -17.76 -20.75
CA GLU A 344 -2.78 -18.48 -21.44
C GLU A 344 -1.38 -17.99 -21.03
N ALA A 345 -1.19 -16.70 -20.82
CA ALA A 345 0.04 -16.14 -20.29
C ALA A 345 0.31 -16.61 -18.84
N ALA A 346 -0.73 -16.70 -18.01
CA ALA A 346 -0.63 -17.22 -16.66
C ALA A 346 -0.27 -18.72 -16.62
N LEU A 347 -0.86 -19.52 -17.53
CA LEU A 347 -0.54 -20.94 -17.70
C LEU A 347 0.92 -21.15 -18.12
N ARG A 348 1.38 -20.43 -19.14
CA ARG A 348 2.79 -20.48 -19.58
C ARG A 348 3.78 -20.07 -18.48
N ALA A 349 3.38 -19.13 -17.63
CA ALA A 349 4.18 -18.69 -16.49
C ALA A 349 4.08 -19.62 -15.26
N GLY A 350 3.34 -20.73 -15.34
CA GLY A 350 3.12 -21.66 -14.23
C GLY A 350 2.33 -21.10 -13.06
N ARG A 351 1.64 -19.96 -13.23
CA ARG A 351 0.82 -19.32 -12.18
C ARG A 351 -0.53 -19.99 -11.99
N VAL A 352 -1.03 -20.65 -13.02
CA VAL A 352 -2.24 -21.49 -13.01
C VAL A 352 -1.95 -22.79 -13.76
N ASN A 353 -2.68 -23.85 -13.45
CA ASN A 353 -2.64 -25.10 -14.24
C ASN A 353 -3.81 -25.17 -15.24
N ALA A 354 -3.76 -26.13 -16.17
CA ALA A 354 -4.77 -26.29 -17.19
C ALA A 354 -6.18 -26.53 -16.60
N ALA A 355 -6.30 -27.36 -15.56
CA ALA A 355 -7.58 -27.64 -14.93
C ALA A 355 -8.22 -26.37 -14.32
N LYS A 356 -7.42 -25.49 -13.71
CA LYS A 356 -7.88 -24.20 -13.19
C LYS A 356 -8.34 -23.27 -14.31
N ARG A 357 -7.58 -23.17 -15.41
CA ARG A 357 -7.94 -22.38 -16.57
C ARG A 357 -9.28 -22.86 -17.16
N ASP A 358 -9.46 -24.17 -17.38
CA ASP A 358 -10.67 -24.74 -17.95
C ASP A 358 -11.88 -24.49 -17.05
N ALA A 359 -11.73 -24.67 -15.73
CA ALA A 359 -12.76 -24.35 -14.75
C ALA A 359 -13.11 -22.84 -14.70
N ASP A 360 -12.18 -21.94 -14.98
CA ASP A 360 -12.45 -20.50 -15.09
C ASP A 360 -13.26 -20.19 -16.36
N TRP A 361 -12.97 -20.87 -17.50
CA TRP A 361 -13.74 -20.76 -18.73
C TRP A 361 -15.20 -21.21 -18.58
N ASP A 362 -15.45 -22.30 -17.88
CA ASP A 362 -16.80 -22.81 -17.61
C ASP A 362 -17.66 -21.81 -16.79
N ARG A 363 -17.02 -20.83 -16.15
CA ARG A 363 -17.69 -19.80 -15.34
C ARG A 363 -17.79 -18.43 -16.02
N LEU A 364 -17.25 -18.28 -17.24
CA LEU A 364 -17.31 -17.04 -18.01
C LEU A 364 -18.44 -17.10 -19.04
N GLU A 365 -19.34 -16.13 -18.98
CA GLU A 365 -20.49 -16.02 -19.89
C GLU A 365 -20.52 -14.64 -20.57
N PRO A 366 -20.32 -14.55 -21.89
CA PRO A 366 -20.52 -13.30 -22.63
C PRO A 366 -22.01 -13.00 -22.81
N VAL A 367 -22.42 -11.75 -22.59
CA VAL A 367 -23.80 -11.26 -22.67
C VAL A 367 -23.86 -10.13 -23.69
N VAL A 368 -24.64 -10.31 -24.74
CA VAL A 368 -24.70 -9.37 -25.88
C VAL A 368 -25.71 -8.24 -25.71
N ALA A 369 -26.65 -8.35 -24.76
CA ALA A 369 -27.66 -7.33 -24.49
C ALA A 369 -28.06 -7.35 -23.01
N PRO A 370 -28.55 -6.24 -22.43
CA PRO A 370 -28.93 -6.17 -21.02
C PRO A 370 -29.93 -7.20 -20.55
N ASP A 371 -30.87 -7.62 -21.40
CA ASP A 371 -31.89 -8.64 -21.14
C ASP A 371 -31.35 -10.08 -21.17
N GLY A 372 -30.11 -10.28 -21.57
CA GLY A 372 -29.43 -11.57 -21.54
C GLY A 372 -28.77 -11.92 -20.21
N PHE A 373 -28.75 -11.01 -19.22
CA PHE A 373 -28.16 -11.33 -17.92
C PHE A 373 -28.97 -12.39 -17.15
N ALA A 374 -28.28 -13.45 -16.74
CA ALA A 374 -28.82 -14.40 -15.78
C ALA A 374 -28.75 -13.83 -14.35
N PRO A 375 -29.54 -14.39 -13.39
CA PRO A 375 -29.49 -13.95 -12.00
C PRO A 375 -28.07 -13.95 -11.42
N ALA A 376 -27.69 -12.83 -10.81
CA ALA A 376 -26.40 -12.61 -10.19
C ALA A 376 -26.57 -11.89 -8.84
N ASP A 377 -25.56 -11.94 -7.97
CA ASP A 377 -25.60 -11.22 -6.70
C ASP A 377 -25.41 -9.71 -6.89
N LEU A 378 -24.62 -9.33 -7.92
CA LEU A 378 -24.29 -7.95 -8.25
C LEU A 378 -24.14 -7.77 -9.76
N LEU A 379 -24.63 -6.63 -10.27
CA LEU A 379 -24.24 -6.07 -11.56
C LEU A 379 -23.39 -4.81 -11.32
N LEU A 380 -22.13 -4.84 -11.73
CA LEU A 380 -21.27 -3.68 -11.80
C LEU A 380 -21.39 -3.03 -13.18
N ALA A 381 -21.82 -1.79 -13.24
CA ALA A 381 -22.07 -1.12 -14.50
C ALA A 381 -21.41 0.26 -14.61
N ALA A 382 -20.85 0.53 -15.79
CA ALA A 382 -20.45 1.86 -16.26
C ALA A 382 -21.30 2.20 -17.50
N PRO A 383 -22.61 2.54 -17.33
CA PRO A 383 -23.52 2.73 -18.44
C PRO A 383 -23.18 4.00 -19.21
N GLN A 384 -23.37 3.95 -20.54
CA GLN A 384 -23.38 5.15 -21.38
C GLN A 384 -24.73 5.88 -21.26
N GLU A 385 -24.79 7.09 -21.80
CA GLU A 385 -26.02 7.89 -21.80
C GLU A 385 -27.20 7.08 -22.38
N GLY A 386 -28.32 7.03 -21.65
CA GLY A 386 -29.54 6.31 -22.04
C GLY A 386 -29.53 4.80 -21.78
N GLU A 387 -28.43 4.19 -21.34
CA GLU A 387 -28.36 2.74 -21.06
C GLU A 387 -28.91 2.36 -19.68
N LEU A 388 -28.82 3.24 -18.69
CA LEU A 388 -29.17 2.94 -17.31
C LEU A 388 -30.61 2.44 -17.16
N ALA A 389 -31.56 3.06 -17.87
CA ALA A 389 -32.95 2.67 -17.83
C ALA A 389 -33.17 1.25 -18.37
N ARG A 390 -32.46 0.88 -19.45
CA ARG A 390 -32.52 -0.48 -20.03
C ARG A 390 -31.92 -1.52 -19.10
N LEU A 391 -30.76 -1.24 -18.52
CA LEU A 391 -30.11 -2.11 -17.53
C LEU A 391 -31.04 -2.38 -16.36
N ARG A 392 -31.69 -1.34 -15.83
CA ARG A 392 -32.65 -1.50 -14.72
C ARG A 392 -33.87 -2.32 -15.09
N ALA A 393 -34.44 -2.07 -16.26
CA ALA A 393 -35.62 -2.81 -16.72
C ALA A 393 -35.32 -4.31 -16.98
N ALA A 394 -34.08 -4.61 -17.37
CA ALA A 394 -33.64 -5.97 -17.66
C ALA A 394 -32.99 -6.67 -16.45
N LEU A 395 -32.86 -6.00 -15.32
CA LEU A 395 -32.13 -6.54 -14.16
C LEU A 395 -32.91 -7.73 -13.56
N PRO A 396 -32.30 -8.94 -13.44
CA PRO A 396 -32.94 -10.06 -12.80
C PRO A 396 -33.31 -9.77 -11.34
N ALA A 397 -34.45 -10.31 -10.88
CA ALA A 397 -34.89 -10.11 -9.50
C ALA A 397 -33.84 -10.56 -8.49
N GLY A 398 -33.57 -9.70 -7.48
CA GLY A 398 -32.57 -9.95 -6.43
C GLY A 398 -31.14 -9.58 -6.78
N THR A 399 -30.87 -9.14 -8.02
CA THR A 399 -29.53 -8.63 -8.41
C THR A 399 -29.38 -7.17 -7.98
N LEU A 400 -28.34 -6.86 -7.22
CA LEU A 400 -28.02 -5.49 -6.80
C LEU A 400 -27.26 -4.74 -7.91
N LEU A 401 -27.69 -3.52 -8.21
CA LEU A 401 -27.02 -2.65 -9.19
C LEU A 401 -26.03 -1.72 -8.52
N ALA A 402 -24.76 -1.82 -8.91
CA ALA A 402 -23.70 -0.91 -8.52
C ALA A 402 -23.21 -0.09 -9.72
N LEU A 403 -23.28 1.23 -9.63
CA LEU A 403 -22.87 2.16 -10.68
C LEU A 403 -21.50 2.77 -10.42
N GLU A 404 -20.65 2.71 -11.42
CA GLU A 404 -19.38 3.45 -11.43
C GLU A 404 -19.64 4.95 -11.63
N GLY A 405 -19.01 5.81 -10.83
CA GLY A 405 -19.27 7.25 -10.84
C GLY A 405 -20.54 7.66 -10.10
N GLY A 406 -21.34 6.71 -9.64
CA GLY A 406 -22.64 6.98 -9.05
C GLY A 406 -23.71 7.35 -10.08
N GLY A 407 -24.81 7.90 -9.61
CA GLY A 407 -25.91 8.36 -10.48
C GLY A 407 -27.24 8.37 -9.76
N GLU A 408 -28.22 9.11 -10.30
CA GLU A 408 -29.55 9.21 -9.76
C GLU A 408 -30.22 7.82 -9.71
N GLY A 409 -30.74 7.45 -8.54
CA GLY A 409 -31.38 6.17 -8.29
C GLY A 409 -30.42 4.96 -8.24
N ALA A 410 -29.11 5.13 -8.11
CA ALA A 410 -28.20 4.04 -7.81
C ALA A 410 -28.39 3.56 -6.36
N GLU A 411 -28.62 2.25 -6.18
CA GLU A 411 -28.65 1.65 -4.84
C GLU A 411 -27.26 1.62 -4.23
N LEU A 412 -26.27 1.18 -5.05
CA LEU A 412 -24.87 1.12 -4.74
C LEU A 412 -24.07 1.92 -5.77
N SER A 413 -23.00 2.51 -5.34
CA SER A 413 -22.10 3.26 -6.19
C SER A 413 -20.65 2.97 -5.83
N PHE A 414 -19.75 3.12 -6.79
CA PHE A 414 -18.33 2.98 -6.57
C PHE A 414 -17.53 3.84 -7.53
N ASP A 415 -16.31 4.22 -7.11
CA ASP A 415 -15.26 4.77 -7.96
C ASP A 415 -14.00 3.92 -7.83
N ARG A 416 -13.20 3.88 -8.90
CA ARG A 416 -11.94 3.16 -8.92
C ARG A 416 -10.78 4.08 -9.20
N TRP A 417 -9.77 3.93 -8.35
CA TRP A 417 -8.50 4.61 -8.42
C TRP A 417 -7.36 3.58 -8.47
N PRO A 418 -6.15 3.95 -8.84
CA PRO A 418 -5.02 3.02 -8.78
C PRO A 418 -4.82 2.41 -7.39
N GLY A 419 -5.12 1.10 -7.26
CA GLY A 419 -4.98 0.34 -6.00
C GLY A 419 -5.98 0.67 -4.90
N LEU A 420 -7.08 1.37 -5.21
CA LEU A 420 -8.15 1.72 -4.28
C LEU A 420 -9.51 1.74 -4.99
N ALA A 421 -10.57 1.36 -4.29
CA ALA A 421 -11.94 1.65 -4.68
C ALA A 421 -12.68 2.36 -3.54
N GLU A 422 -13.50 3.34 -3.90
CA GLU A 422 -14.49 3.95 -3.03
C GLU A 422 -15.83 3.24 -3.23
N VAL A 423 -16.58 3.00 -2.15
CA VAL A 423 -17.95 2.46 -2.21
C VAL A 423 -18.89 3.28 -1.36
N TRP A 424 -20.12 3.49 -1.84
CA TRP A 424 -21.19 4.14 -1.06
C TRP A 424 -22.56 3.64 -1.51
N ALA A 425 -23.57 3.91 -0.69
CA ALA A 425 -24.95 3.55 -0.98
C ALA A 425 -25.89 4.73 -0.71
N ALA A 426 -27.00 4.75 -1.43
CA ALA A 426 -28.08 5.71 -1.24
C ALA A 426 -29.24 5.15 -0.41
N VAL A 427 -29.18 3.86 -0.01
CA VAL A 427 -30.25 3.17 0.72
C VAL A 427 -30.02 3.23 2.24
N PRO A 428 -31.09 3.22 3.06
CA PRO A 428 -30.96 3.01 4.49
C PRO A 428 -30.36 1.62 4.79
N GLU A 429 -29.50 1.50 5.80
CA GLU A 429 -28.88 0.23 6.22
C GLU A 429 -28.15 -0.57 5.12
N PRO A 430 -27.20 0.05 4.42
CA PRO A 430 -26.54 -0.56 3.26
C PRO A 430 -25.52 -1.65 3.61
N GLY A 431 -25.33 -2.00 4.89
CA GLY A 431 -24.20 -2.77 5.39
C GLY A 431 -23.88 -4.01 4.56
N ALA A 432 -24.82 -4.97 4.44
CA ALA A 432 -24.58 -6.22 3.72
C ALA A 432 -24.31 -6.00 2.22
N ALA A 433 -25.00 -5.06 1.58
CA ALA A 433 -24.83 -4.74 0.16
C ALA A 433 -23.45 -4.09 -0.11
N LEU A 434 -23.02 -3.15 0.73
CA LEU A 434 -21.67 -2.55 0.65
C LEU A 434 -20.56 -3.58 0.86
N HIS A 435 -20.73 -4.51 1.80
CA HIS A 435 -19.76 -5.57 2.03
C HIS A 435 -19.65 -6.53 0.84
N ARG A 436 -20.77 -6.88 0.16
CA ARG A 436 -20.74 -7.67 -1.09
C ARG A 436 -20.01 -6.92 -2.20
N LEU A 437 -20.35 -5.64 -2.42
CA LEU A 437 -19.66 -4.80 -3.42
C LEU A 437 -18.15 -4.70 -3.11
N ALA A 438 -17.78 -4.44 -1.86
CA ALA A 438 -16.39 -4.38 -1.44
C ALA A 438 -15.65 -5.71 -1.65
N ALA A 439 -16.30 -6.86 -1.38
CA ALA A 439 -15.71 -8.18 -1.62
C ALA A 439 -15.41 -8.41 -3.10
N VAL A 440 -16.28 -7.95 -3.99
CA VAL A 440 -16.09 -8.01 -5.45
C VAL A 440 -14.95 -7.10 -5.88
N LEU A 441 -14.93 -5.83 -5.44
CA LEU A 441 -13.90 -4.87 -5.84
C LEU A 441 -12.50 -5.23 -5.27
N ARG A 442 -12.42 -5.84 -4.09
CA ARG A 442 -11.16 -6.39 -3.55
C ARG A 442 -10.58 -7.53 -4.41
N ALA A 443 -11.37 -8.14 -5.30
CA ALA A 443 -10.84 -9.11 -6.25
C ALA A 443 -9.81 -8.50 -7.22
N GLU A 444 -9.84 -7.19 -7.42
CA GLU A 444 -8.84 -6.47 -8.20
C GLU A 444 -7.49 -6.26 -7.47
N GLY A 445 -7.39 -6.62 -6.18
CA GLY A 445 -6.15 -6.50 -5.39
C GLY A 445 -5.94 -5.14 -4.72
N GLY A 446 -6.92 -4.22 -4.78
CA GLY A 446 -6.89 -2.92 -4.13
C GLY A 446 -7.51 -2.90 -2.73
N ALA A 447 -7.28 -1.81 -1.99
CA ALA A 447 -8.07 -1.47 -0.80
C ALA A 447 -9.46 -0.98 -1.21
N VAL A 448 -10.45 -1.16 -0.33
CA VAL A 448 -11.80 -0.64 -0.53
C VAL A 448 -12.23 0.15 0.70
N VAL A 449 -12.61 1.40 0.50
CA VAL A 449 -13.03 2.32 1.56
C VAL A 449 -14.47 2.78 1.37
N HIS A 450 -15.15 3.06 2.49
CA HIS A 450 -16.50 3.61 2.46
C HIS A 450 -16.43 5.14 2.52
N THR A 451 -16.53 5.75 1.32
CA THR A 451 -16.52 7.20 1.17
C THR A 451 -17.46 7.57 0.02
N ARG A 452 -18.09 8.75 0.12
CA ARG A 452 -19.08 9.19 -0.88
C ARG A 452 -18.42 10.08 -1.93
N ALA A 453 -17.98 9.51 -3.05
CA ALA A 453 -17.36 10.19 -4.19
C ALA A 453 -16.27 11.19 -3.75
N LEU A 454 -15.49 10.83 -2.74
CA LEU A 454 -14.53 11.73 -2.11
C LEU A 454 -13.36 12.07 -3.05
N GLY A 455 -12.95 11.12 -3.89
CA GLY A 455 -11.89 11.36 -4.88
C GLY A 455 -12.22 12.48 -5.84
N ALA A 456 -13.45 12.49 -6.37
CA ALA A 456 -13.94 13.57 -7.23
C ALA A 456 -14.01 14.92 -6.49
N ARG A 457 -14.43 14.92 -5.22
CA ARG A 457 -14.48 16.12 -4.37
C ARG A 457 -13.09 16.66 -4.07
N LEU A 458 -12.13 15.80 -3.78
CA LEU A 458 -10.73 16.19 -3.56
C LEU A 458 -10.09 16.72 -4.86
N GLU A 459 -10.42 16.15 -6.01
CA GLU A 459 -9.96 16.66 -7.31
C GLU A 459 -10.52 18.06 -7.59
N ALA A 460 -11.80 18.28 -7.34
CA ALA A 460 -12.41 19.60 -7.42
C ALA A 460 -11.78 20.60 -6.43
N ALA A 461 -11.47 20.18 -5.21
CA ALA A 461 -10.81 21.01 -4.21
C ALA A 461 -9.38 21.38 -4.64
N LEU A 462 -8.63 20.45 -5.22
CA LEU A 462 -7.30 20.68 -5.76
C LEU A 462 -7.31 21.72 -6.88
N LEU A 463 -8.22 21.56 -7.85
CA LEU A 463 -8.36 22.49 -8.98
C LEU A 463 -8.78 23.89 -8.51
N ALA A 464 -9.76 23.99 -7.61
CA ALA A 464 -10.22 25.27 -7.08
C ALA A 464 -9.14 25.98 -6.26
N ALA A 465 -8.37 25.25 -5.44
CA ALA A 465 -7.26 25.80 -4.67
C ALA A 465 -6.12 26.30 -5.59
N ALA A 466 -5.81 25.55 -6.66
CA ALA A 466 -4.82 25.93 -7.64
C ALA A 466 -5.23 27.23 -8.36
N GLU A 467 -6.48 27.33 -8.80
CA GLU A 467 -7.00 28.52 -9.45
C GLU A 467 -6.97 29.74 -8.52
N ARG A 468 -7.39 29.60 -7.25
CA ARG A 468 -7.26 30.68 -6.26
C ARG A 468 -5.82 31.14 -6.07
N ALA A 469 -4.86 30.22 -6.08
CA ALA A 469 -3.44 30.59 -6.02
C ALA A 469 -3.02 31.41 -7.24
N VAL A 470 -3.52 31.06 -8.44
CA VAL A 470 -3.28 31.83 -9.66
C VAL A 470 -3.90 33.22 -9.55
N MET A 471 -5.16 33.33 -9.16
CA MET A 471 -5.83 34.62 -9.01
C MET A 471 -5.16 35.49 -7.93
N ALA A 472 -4.65 34.89 -6.84
CA ALA A 472 -3.91 35.58 -5.80
C ALA A 472 -2.52 36.09 -6.23
N GLY A 473 -2.00 35.67 -7.41
CA GLY A 473 -0.77 36.24 -7.99
C GLY A 473 0.28 35.23 -8.44
N ALA A 474 0.06 33.91 -8.29
CA ALA A 474 0.97 32.91 -8.87
C ALA A 474 0.77 32.80 -10.39
N ALA A 475 1.80 32.35 -11.11
CA ALA A 475 1.64 31.84 -12.47
C ALA A 475 1.19 30.37 -12.42
N PRO A 476 0.35 29.86 -13.35
CA PRO A 476 -0.03 28.45 -13.41
C PRO A 476 1.16 27.49 -13.38
N ALA A 477 2.20 27.80 -14.14
CA ALA A 477 3.44 27.04 -14.15
C ALA A 477 4.14 26.98 -12.77
N ALA A 478 4.06 28.07 -11.99
CA ALA A 478 4.64 28.11 -10.64
C ALA A 478 3.82 27.26 -9.66
N VAL A 479 2.50 27.17 -9.83
CA VAL A 479 1.64 26.30 -9.01
C VAL A 479 1.96 24.83 -9.28
N ASP A 480 2.02 24.42 -10.55
CA ASP A 480 2.39 23.04 -10.92
C ASP A 480 3.79 22.69 -10.40
N ALA A 481 4.78 23.58 -10.64
CA ALA A 481 6.14 23.35 -10.17
C ALA A 481 6.26 23.25 -8.64
N ALA A 482 5.50 24.06 -7.89
CA ALA A 482 5.52 24.03 -6.43
C ALA A 482 5.00 22.69 -5.89
N LEU A 483 3.91 22.17 -6.45
CA LEU A 483 3.33 20.89 -6.02
C LEU A 483 4.17 19.70 -6.46
N ILE A 484 4.72 19.71 -7.69
CA ILE A 484 5.66 18.68 -8.15
C ILE A 484 6.91 18.68 -7.25
N GLY A 485 7.49 19.85 -6.97
CA GLY A 485 8.64 19.98 -6.08
C GLY A 485 8.38 19.52 -4.64
N TRP A 486 7.11 19.58 -4.20
CA TRP A 486 6.71 19.06 -2.89
C TRP A 486 6.51 17.53 -2.89
N GLY A 487 6.29 16.93 -4.07
CA GLY A 487 6.22 15.47 -4.24
C GLY A 487 5.03 14.95 -5.03
N PHE A 488 4.11 15.78 -5.52
CA PHE A 488 3.07 15.33 -6.45
C PHE A 488 3.70 14.85 -7.76
N ALA A 489 3.15 13.79 -8.34
CA ALA A 489 3.63 13.26 -9.61
C ALA A 489 3.26 14.17 -10.81
N GLU A 490 2.19 14.93 -10.67
CA GLU A 490 1.63 15.81 -11.70
C GLU A 490 1.07 17.07 -11.05
N GLY A 491 1.27 18.22 -11.65
CA GLY A 491 0.66 19.46 -11.20
C GLY A 491 -0.84 19.54 -11.52
N PRO A 492 -1.62 20.36 -10.78
CA PRO A 492 -3.08 20.45 -10.95
C PRO A 492 -3.50 20.92 -12.34
N PHE A 493 -2.76 21.79 -12.97
CA PHE A 493 -3.08 22.30 -14.32
C PHE A 493 -2.68 21.32 -15.42
N ALA A 494 -1.54 20.63 -15.30
CA ALA A 494 -1.19 19.54 -16.19
C ALA A 494 -2.23 18.41 -16.11
N ARG A 495 -2.74 18.14 -14.91
CA ARG A 495 -3.82 17.18 -14.65
C ARG A 495 -5.14 17.64 -15.30
N LEU A 496 -5.53 18.90 -15.14
CA LEU A 496 -6.69 19.49 -15.80
C LEU A 496 -6.63 19.31 -17.31
N ASP A 497 -5.49 19.62 -17.92
CA ASP A 497 -5.28 19.47 -19.36
C ASP A 497 -5.38 18.01 -19.82
N ARG A 498 -4.97 17.06 -18.98
CA ARG A 498 -5.05 15.63 -19.26
C ARG A 498 -6.50 15.10 -19.22
N ILE A 499 -7.30 15.52 -18.24
CA ILE A 499 -8.73 15.11 -18.14
C ILE A 499 -9.64 15.93 -19.07
N GLY A 500 -9.20 17.10 -19.50
CA GLY A 500 -9.93 18.07 -20.29
C GLY A 500 -10.74 19.06 -19.46
N LEU A 501 -10.77 20.31 -19.92
CA LEU A 501 -11.42 21.43 -19.20
C LEU A 501 -12.89 21.16 -18.87
N ALA A 502 -13.66 20.61 -19.81
CA ALA A 502 -15.07 20.30 -19.59
C ALA A 502 -15.28 19.26 -18.46
N ALA A 503 -14.38 18.28 -18.33
CA ALA A 503 -14.42 17.33 -17.23
C ALA A 503 -14.08 18.01 -15.89
N GLY A 504 -13.07 18.86 -15.86
CA GLY A 504 -12.72 19.67 -14.68
C GLY A 504 -13.88 20.56 -14.22
N GLN A 505 -14.55 21.23 -15.15
CA GLN A 505 -15.73 22.06 -14.84
C GLN A 505 -16.90 21.24 -14.29
N ARG A 506 -17.16 20.04 -14.84
CA ARG A 506 -18.17 19.12 -14.27
C ARG A 506 -17.83 18.66 -12.86
N LEU A 507 -16.55 18.37 -12.58
CA LEU A 507 -16.10 18.01 -11.23
C LEU A 507 -16.32 19.14 -10.23
N LEU A 508 -15.98 20.37 -10.60
CA LEU A 508 -16.22 21.56 -9.77
C LEU A 508 -17.72 21.74 -9.49
N ALA A 509 -18.55 21.70 -10.54
CA ALA A 509 -20.00 21.85 -10.40
C ALA A 509 -20.63 20.76 -9.53
N ALA A 510 -20.24 19.48 -9.70
CA ALA A 510 -20.69 18.35 -8.89
C ALA A 510 -20.28 18.48 -7.41
N ALA A 511 -19.16 19.12 -7.14
CA ALA A 511 -18.71 19.44 -5.78
C ALA A 511 -19.33 20.73 -5.20
N GLY A 512 -20.29 21.35 -5.91
CA GLY A 512 -20.89 22.62 -5.51
C GLY A 512 -19.92 23.81 -5.52
N ARG A 513 -18.85 23.72 -6.34
CA ARG A 513 -17.84 24.75 -6.48
C ARG A 513 -18.03 25.47 -7.82
N ALA A 514 -18.03 26.78 -7.80
CA ALA A 514 -17.93 27.55 -9.03
C ALA A 514 -16.50 27.48 -9.56
N GLY A 515 -16.33 27.33 -10.86
CA GLY A 515 -15.06 27.63 -11.52
C GLY A 515 -14.79 29.13 -11.42
N GLY A 516 -13.53 29.51 -11.22
CA GLY A 516 -13.15 30.91 -11.17
C GLY A 516 -12.97 31.51 -12.56
N ALA A 517 -12.54 32.77 -12.58
CA ALA A 517 -12.43 33.58 -13.82
C ALA A 517 -11.40 32.98 -14.81
N TYR A 518 -10.31 32.39 -14.30
CA TYR A 518 -9.28 31.82 -15.17
C TYR A 518 -9.76 30.55 -15.90
N LEU A 519 -10.42 29.64 -15.22
CA LEU A 519 -10.98 28.43 -15.84
C LEU A 519 -12.14 28.75 -16.80
N ALA A 520 -12.94 29.78 -16.50
CA ALA A 520 -13.96 30.26 -17.39
C ALA A 520 -13.35 30.84 -18.68
N TRP A 521 -12.32 31.67 -18.55
CA TRP A 521 -11.59 32.24 -19.67
C TRP A 521 -10.95 31.15 -20.57
N LEU A 522 -10.34 30.10 -20.00
CA LEU A 522 -9.82 28.96 -20.78
C LEU A 522 -10.90 28.34 -21.68
N GLY A 523 -12.13 28.27 -21.21
CA GLY A 523 -13.27 27.74 -21.97
C GLY A 523 -13.66 28.66 -23.14
N LEU A 524 -13.67 29.98 -22.94
CA LEU A 524 -13.96 30.97 -23.98
C LEU A 524 -12.92 30.96 -25.12
N GLU A 525 -11.67 30.69 -24.77
CA GLU A 525 -10.55 30.61 -25.73
C GLU A 525 -10.40 29.19 -26.34
N GLU A 526 -11.37 28.33 -26.14
CA GLU A 526 -11.33 26.92 -26.62
C GLU A 526 -10.04 26.17 -26.22
N ARG A 527 -9.45 26.51 -25.07
CA ARG A 527 -8.26 25.88 -24.52
C ARG A 527 -8.68 24.65 -23.72
N THR A 528 -9.12 23.61 -24.43
CA THR A 528 -9.85 22.48 -23.84
C THR A 528 -8.96 21.39 -23.26
N GLY A 529 -7.64 21.48 -23.41
CA GLY A 529 -6.68 20.58 -22.80
C GLY A 529 -5.73 19.89 -23.78
N ARG A 530 -5.03 18.87 -23.29
CA ARG A 530 -3.96 18.19 -24.04
C ARG A 530 -4.42 17.55 -25.34
N ALA A 531 -5.64 17.01 -25.40
CA ALA A 531 -6.19 16.39 -26.60
C ALA A 531 -6.34 17.39 -27.78
N ALA A 532 -6.60 18.66 -27.45
CA ALA A 532 -6.69 19.76 -28.43
C ALA A 532 -5.34 20.44 -28.73
N GLY A 533 -4.24 19.95 -28.13
CA GLY A 533 -2.91 20.55 -28.23
C GLY A 533 -2.72 21.84 -27.42
N ARG A 534 -3.78 22.34 -26.77
CA ARG A 534 -3.77 23.58 -25.98
C ARG A 534 -4.75 23.52 -24.83
N GLY A 535 -4.26 23.77 -23.63
CA GLY A 535 -5.01 23.94 -22.41
C GLY A 535 -4.39 25.07 -21.60
N VAL A 536 -4.12 24.87 -20.33
CA VAL A 536 -3.23 25.73 -19.53
C VAL A 536 -1.83 25.71 -20.15
N TRP A 537 -1.39 24.54 -20.56
CA TRP A 537 -0.13 24.31 -21.25
C TRP A 537 -0.31 24.22 -22.77
N LEU A 538 0.75 24.51 -23.52
CA LEU A 538 0.85 24.22 -24.95
C LEU A 538 1.53 22.87 -25.18
N TYR A 539 0.95 22.06 -26.06
CA TYR A 539 1.41 20.71 -26.38
C TYR A 539 1.79 20.64 -27.85
N ALA A 540 3.07 20.52 -28.15
CA ALA A 540 3.56 20.27 -29.50
C ALA A 540 4.10 18.85 -29.62
N PRO A 541 3.89 18.15 -30.76
CA PRO A 541 4.40 16.79 -30.95
C PRO A 541 5.91 16.69 -30.69
N GLY A 542 6.33 15.75 -29.88
CA GLY A 542 7.75 15.50 -29.55
C GLY A 542 8.42 16.57 -28.68
N LYS A 543 7.69 17.54 -28.15
CA LYS A 543 8.22 18.57 -27.24
C LYS A 543 7.58 18.44 -25.85
N PRO A 544 8.31 18.83 -24.78
CA PRO A 544 7.71 18.96 -23.47
C PRO A 544 6.62 20.04 -23.47
N PRO A 545 5.63 19.96 -22.55
CA PRO A 545 4.64 21.02 -22.36
C PRO A 545 5.33 22.37 -22.09
N ALA A 546 4.82 23.41 -22.69
CA ALA A 546 5.36 24.79 -22.54
C ALA A 546 4.28 25.74 -22.00
N PRO A 547 4.64 26.70 -21.13
CA PRO A 547 3.70 27.73 -20.70
C PRO A 547 3.28 28.60 -21.91
N TRP A 548 2.07 29.15 -21.82
CA TRP A 548 1.61 30.07 -22.86
C TRP A 548 2.30 31.44 -22.69
N PRO A 549 2.93 32.01 -23.77
CA PRO A 549 3.72 33.25 -23.66
C PRO A 549 2.90 34.48 -23.25
N ASP A 550 1.64 34.56 -23.69
CA ASP A 550 0.78 35.75 -23.49
C ASP A 550 -0.17 35.57 -22.27
N GLU A 551 0.12 34.64 -21.35
CA GLU A 551 -0.71 34.34 -20.18
C GLU A 551 -0.73 35.49 -19.15
N ALA A 552 0.40 36.17 -18.96
CA ALA A 552 0.54 37.15 -17.89
C ALA A 552 -0.40 38.37 -18.06
N PRO A 553 -0.54 39.00 -19.27
CA PRO A 553 -1.51 40.08 -19.48
C PRO A 553 -2.96 39.65 -19.25
N VAL A 554 -3.32 38.42 -19.62
CA VAL A 554 -4.68 37.89 -19.39
C VAL A 554 -4.96 37.74 -17.92
N LEU A 555 -4.04 37.14 -17.15
CA LEU A 555 -4.18 37.01 -15.72
C LEU A 555 -4.28 38.38 -15.02
N GLU A 556 -3.55 39.37 -15.49
CA GLU A 556 -3.65 40.74 -14.97
C GLU A 556 -5.04 41.31 -15.22
N ALA A 557 -5.57 41.20 -16.45
CA ALA A 557 -6.92 41.66 -16.77
C ALA A 557 -8.00 40.99 -15.94
N LEU A 558 -7.95 39.66 -15.79
CA LEU A 558 -8.89 38.89 -14.97
C LEU A 558 -8.85 39.28 -13.47
N ARG A 559 -7.66 39.58 -12.95
CA ARG A 559 -7.49 40.05 -11.56
C ARG A 559 -8.07 41.46 -11.36
N ILE A 560 -7.84 42.36 -12.31
CA ILE A 560 -8.42 43.70 -12.28
C ILE A 560 -9.95 43.63 -12.30
N GLU A 561 -10.52 42.84 -13.20
CA GLU A 561 -11.97 42.64 -13.31
C GLU A 561 -12.56 42.06 -12.01
N ALA A 562 -11.87 41.12 -11.38
CA ALA A 562 -12.26 40.52 -10.11
C ALA A 562 -11.95 41.41 -8.87
N GLY A 563 -11.33 42.59 -9.05
CA GLY A 563 -10.93 43.47 -7.96
C GLY A 563 -9.83 42.89 -7.08
N ILE A 564 -9.03 41.94 -7.58
CA ILE A 564 -7.98 41.27 -6.84
C ILE A 564 -6.65 41.99 -7.00
N VAL A 565 -6.03 42.37 -5.88
CA VAL A 565 -4.65 42.88 -5.87
C VAL A 565 -3.69 41.68 -5.72
N PRO A 566 -2.95 41.33 -6.81
CA PRO A 566 -2.07 40.19 -6.77
C PRO A 566 -0.87 40.41 -5.83
N ARG A 567 -0.40 39.34 -5.20
CA ARG A 567 0.84 39.35 -4.42
C ARG A 567 1.75 38.21 -4.87
N ARG A 568 3.04 38.37 -4.69
CA ARG A 568 3.97 37.29 -4.96
C ARG A 568 3.77 36.16 -3.94
N LEU A 569 3.52 34.95 -4.43
CA LEU A 569 3.44 33.72 -3.63
C LEU A 569 4.73 32.93 -3.76
N THR A 570 5.27 32.47 -2.64
CA THR A 570 6.37 31.49 -2.63
C THR A 570 5.86 30.09 -2.89
N ALA A 571 6.71 29.16 -3.33
CA ALA A 571 6.34 27.75 -3.51
C ALA A 571 5.79 27.13 -2.21
N ALA A 572 6.37 27.44 -1.06
CA ALA A 572 5.89 26.99 0.24
C ALA A 572 4.49 27.50 0.58
N GLU A 573 4.18 28.77 0.25
CA GLU A 573 2.83 29.32 0.43
C GLU A 573 1.81 28.67 -0.49
N ILE A 574 2.15 28.44 -1.76
CA ILE A 574 1.28 27.74 -2.72
C ILE A 574 0.93 26.35 -2.20
N VAL A 575 1.94 25.56 -1.82
CA VAL A 575 1.75 24.23 -1.24
C VAL A 575 0.87 24.30 0.01
N ALA A 576 1.18 25.19 0.93
CA ALA A 576 0.47 25.29 2.19
C ALA A 576 -1.01 25.70 2.03
N ARG A 577 -1.35 26.48 1.00
CA ARG A 577 -2.74 26.84 0.65
C ARG A 577 -3.48 25.62 0.10
N VAL A 578 -2.91 24.93 -0.87
CA VAL A 578 -3.51 23.74 -1.47
C VAL A 578 -3.72 22.64 -0.42
N LEU A 579 -2.72 22.36 0.42
CA LEU A 579 -2.84 21.35 1.49
C LEU A 579 -3.94 21.72 2.50
N ALA A 580 -4.08 23.00 2.86
CA ALA A 580 -5.13 23.43 3.77
C ALA A 580 -6.52 23.17 3.19
N GLU A 581 -6.74 23.47 1.91
CA GLU A 581 -8.04 23.26 1.26
C GLU A 581 -8.36 21.78 1.06
N LEU A 582 -7.37 20.94 0.75
CA LEU A 582 -7.54 19.50 0.69
C LEU A 582 -7.90 18.92 2.06
N ALA A 583 -7.24 19.38 3.13
CA ALA A 583 -7.56 18.98 4.50
C ALA A 583 -8.94 19.50 4.93
N GLY A 584 -9.31 20.70 4.51
CA GLY A 584 -10.64 21.27 4.73
C GLY A 584 -11.75 20.45 4.09
N GLU A 585 -11.54 19.99 2.85
CA GLU A 585 -12.46 19.09 2.14
C GLU A 585 -12.59 17.73 2.84
N GLY A 586 -11.45 17.14 3.27
CA GLY A 586 -11.46 15.91 4.06
C GLY A 586 -12.22 16.05 5.37
N ALA A 587 -12.02 17.16 6.10
CA ALA A 587 -12.76 17.46 7.32
C ALA A 587 -14.26 17.64 7.07
N ALA A 588 -14.64 18.27 5.95
CA ALA A 588 -16.03 18.40 5.52
C ALA A 588 -16.67 17.03 5.19
N ALA A 589 -15.92 16.14 4.56
CA ALA A 589 -16.37 14.77 4.29
C ALA A 589 -16.61 13.99 5.58
N LEU A 590 -15.70 14.06 6.55
CA LEU A 590 -15.85 13.43 7.87
C LEU A 590 -17.07 13.98 8.63
N GLN A 591 -17.23 15.32 8.69
CA GLN A 591 -18.36 15.94 9.37
C GLN A 591 -19.71 15.57 8.76
N ALA A 592 -19.78 15.47 7.44
CA ALA A 592 -20.99 15.13 6.71
C ALA A 592 -21.30 13.61 6.67
N GLY A 593 -20.47 12.76 7.29
CA GLY A 593 -20.58 11.30 7.17
C GLY A 593 -20.32 10.76 5.78
N GLY A 594 -19.69 11.56 4.91
CA GLY A 594 -19.23 11.14 3.59
C GLY A 594 -17.87 10.41 3.60
N ALA A 595 -17.22 10.35 4.74
CA ALA A 595 -16.10 9.50 5.10
C ALA A 595 -16.18 9.17 6.59
N HIS A 596 -15.61 8.05 7.03
CA HIS A 596 -15.77 7.55 8.39
C HIS A 596 -14.44 7.46 9.16
N ARG A 597 -13.31 7.51 8.46
CA ARG A 597 -11.95 7.49 9.03
C ARG A 597 -11.09 8.54 8.34
N ALA A 598 -10.21 9.18 9.08
CA ALA A 598 -9.23 10.11 8.51
C ALA A 598 -8.25 9.39 7.57
N GLY A 599 -7.84 8.17 7.93
CA GLY A 599 -6.99 7.32 7.09
C GLY A 599 -7.63 6.96 5.75
N ASP A 600 -8.95 6.77 5.69
CA ASP A 600 -9.66 6.53 4.42
C ASP A 600 -9.61 7.78 3.51
N VAL A 601 -9.74 8.99 4.09
CA VAL A 601 -9.58 10.26 3.34
C VAL A 601 -8.17 10.38 2.75
N ASP A 602 -7.15 10.07 3.55
CA ASP A 602 -5.76 10.14 3.12
C ASP A 602 -5.45 9.10 2.02
N LEU A 603 -6.02 7.89 2.12
CA LEU A 603 -5.90 6.86 1.06
C LEU A 603 -6.54 7.32 -0.25
N VAL A 604 -7.74 7.91 -0.18
CA VAL A 604 -8.43 8.44 -1.37
C VAL A 604 -7.62 9.56 -2.00
N ALA A 605 -7.07 10.50 -1.22
CA ALA A 605 -6.21 11.56 -1.74
C ALA A 605 -4.98 11.01 -2.47
N ILE A 606 -4.32 9.99 -1.91
CA ILE A 606 -3.16 9.35 -2.53
C ILE A 606 -3.55 8.69 -3.86
N ALA A 607 -4.66 7.97 -3.90
CA ALA A 607 -5.09 7.20 -5.06
C ALA A 607 -5.74 8.06 -6.16
N ALA A 608 -6.61 9.00 -5.78
CA ALA A 608 -7.41 9.79 -6.70
C ALA A 608 -6.66 11.00 -7.26
N ILE A 609 -6.01 11.79 -6.42
CA ILE A 609 -5.35 13.02 -6.85
C ILE A 609 -3.81 12.92 -6.92
N GLY A 610 -3.24 11.72 -6.68
CA GLY A 610 -1.79 11.54 -6.70
C GLY A 610 -1.07 12.26 -5.55
N PHE A 611 -1.74 12.42 -4.40
CA PHE A 611 -1.09 12.96 -3.21
C PHE A 611 0.13 12.10 -2.85
N PRO A 612 1.30 12.69 -2.54
CA PRO A 612 2.51 11.92 -2.31
C PRO A 612 2.37 10.95 -1.13
N ARG A 613 2.47 9.65 -1.41
CA ARG A 613 2.33 8.60 -0.37
C ARG A 613 3.31 8.79 0.79
N HIS A 614 4.53 9.23 0.49
CA HIS A 614 5.58 9.49 1.48
C HIS A 614 5.32 10.72 2.36
N ARG A 615 4.23 11.45 2.10
CA ARG A 615 3.72 12.55 2.91
C ARG A 615 2.48 12.18 3.74
N GLY A 616 1.95 10.96 3.62
CA GLY A 616 0.92 10.39 4.48
C GLY A 616 -0.53 10.72 4.11
N GLY A 617 -0.79 11.88 3.52
CA GLY A 617 -2.13 12.36 3.15
C GLY A 617 -2.45 13.73 3.73
N PRO A 618 -3.53 14.39 3.27
CA PRO A 618 -3.85 15.76 3.67
C PRO A 618 -4.23 15.90 5.16
N LEU A 619 -4.95 14.93 5.73
CA LEU A 619 -5.33 14.98 7.15
C LEU A 619 -4.15 14.63 8.07
N PHE A 620 -3.31 13.69 7.66
CA PHE A 620 -2.04 13.40 8.34
C PHE A 620 -1.14 14.65 8.38
N GLN A 621 -1.01 15.38 7.27
CA GLN A 621 -0.23 16.62 7.22
C GLN A 621 -0.87 17.73 8.09
N ALA A 622 -2.18 17.80 8.13
CA ALA A 622 -2.90 18.75 8.97
C ALA A 622 -2.66 18.49 10.47
N ASP A 623 -2.70 17.23 10.89
CA ASP A 623 -2.42 16.85 12.29
C ASP A 623 -0.97 17.21 12.69
N ARG A 624 -0.01 17.03 11.78
CA ARG A 624 1.39 17.40 12.02
C ARG A 624 1.62 18.92 12.08
N ALA A 625 0.97 19.67 11.19
CA ALA A 625 1.07 21.12 11.17
C ALA A 625 0.30 21.80 12.34
N GLY A 626 -0.62 21.07 12.94
CA GLY A 626 -1.50 21.54 14.02
C GLY A 626 -2.80 22.15 13.51
N LEU A 627 -3.92 21.67 14.06
CA LEU A 627 -5.28 22.04 13.61
C LEU A 627 -5.61 23.52 13.79
N LEU A 628 -5.00 24.17 14.78
CA LEU A 628 -5.17 25.63 14.98
C LEU A 628 -4.57 26.43 13.82
N ALA A 629 -3.40 26.01 13.33
CA ALA A 629 -2.73 26.62 12.17
C ALA A 629 -3.54 26.37 10.89
N LEU A 630 -4.07 25.16 10.70
CA LEU A 630 -4.98 24.81 9.61
C LEU A 630 -6.22 25.73 9.61
N ARG A 631 -6.91 25.84 10.74
CA ARG A 631 -8.11 26.69 10.87
C ARG A 631 -7.82 28.16 10.55
N LYS A 632 -6.72 28.70 11.07
CA LYS A 632 -6.31 30.08 10.80
C LYS A 632 -6.09 30.31 9.30
N ARG A 633 -5.44 29.36 8.63
CA ARG A 633 -5.19 29.45 7.17
C ARG A 633 -6.47 29.34 6.38
N LEU A 634 -7.35 28.37 6.67
CA LEU A 634 -8.64 28.23 6.01
C LEU A 634 -9.48 29.51 6.13
N ARG A 635 -9.58 30.10 7.32
CA ARG A 635 -10.29 31.38 7.52
C ARG A 635 -9.71 32.53 6.70
N ALA A 636 -8.39 32.57 6.54
CA ALA A 636 -7.77 33.57 5.69
C ALA A 636 -8.11 33.40 4.20
N LEU A 637 -8.31 32.14 3.75
CA LEU A 637 -8.66 31.80 2.37
C LEU A 637 -10.15 32.06 2.04
N VAL A 638 -11.02 32.16 3.05
CA VAL A 638 -12.45 32.47 2.82
C VAL A 638 -12.63 33.80 2.10
N ALA A 639 -11.82 34.81 2.42
CA ALA A 639 -11.84 36.10 1.74
C ALA A 639 -11.47 36.01 0.25
N GLU A 640 -10.83 34.91 -0.18
CA GLU A 640 -10.47 34.60 -1.55
C GLU A 640 -11.45 33.59 -2.19
N GLY A 641 -12.60 33.33 -1.57
CA GLY A 641 -13.65 32.44 -2.07
C GLY A 641 -13.45 30.95 -1.75
N ALA A 642 -12.58 30.60 -0.78
CA ALA A 642 -12.53 29.25 -0.24
C ALA A 642 -13.74 28.98 0.67
N PRO A 643 -14.16 27.71 0.84
CA PRO A 643 -15.20 27.34 1.78
C PRO A 643 -14.85 27.68 3.23
N GLU A 644 -15.86 28.01 4.02
CA GLU A 644 -15.72 28.17 5.47
C GLU A 644 -15.22 26.85 6.12
N PRO A 645 -14.32 26.95 7.11
CA PRO A 645 -13.88 25.76 7.83
C PRO A 645 -15.05 25.15 8.65
N VAL A 646 -15.16 23.84 8.58
CA VAL A 646 -16.22 23.08 9.24
C VAL A 646 -16.08 23.06 10.76
N THR A 647 -17.21 22.90 11.48
CA THR A 647 -17.26 22.91 12.95
C THR A 647 -16.52 21.75 13.61
N LEU A 648 -16.34 20.61 12.91
CA LEU A 648 -15.52 19.49 13.37
C LEU A 648 -14.12 19.95 13.78
N LEU A 649 -13.53 20.89 13.03
CA LEU A 649 -12.22 21.44 13.32
C LEU A 649 -12.18 22.15 14.69
N ASP A 650 -13.23 22.95 15.00
CA ASP A 650 -13.35 23.62 16.29
C ASP A 650 -13.56 22.62 17.44
N VAL A 651 -14.29 21.53 17.18
CA VAL A 651 -14.51 20.46 18.18
C VAL A 651 -13.19 19.76 18.49
N LEU A 652 -12.43 19.36 17.47
CA LEU A 652 -11.12 18.69 17.65
C LEU A 652 -10.14 19.59 18.41
N ILE A 653 -10.02 20.87 18.01
CA ILE A 653 -9.13 21.85 18.66
C ILE A 653 -9.51 22.04 20.15
N ARG A 654 -10.80 22.20 20.47
CA ARG A 654 -11.24 22.38 21.85
C ARG A 654 -10.95 21.17 22.74
N ASN A 655 -11.02 19.98 22.18
CA ASN A 655 -10.78 18.73 22.91
C ASN A 655 -9.31 18.27 22.86
N GLY A 656 -8.40 19.03 22.23
CA GLY A 656 -7.00 18.65 22.07
C GLY A 656 -6.79 17.40 21.22
N ARG A 657 -7.78 17.04 20.36
CA ARG A 657 -7.76 15.83 19.53
C ARG A 657 -7.23 16.11 18.13
N ARG A 658 -6.84 15.03 17.45
CA ARG A 658 -6.35 15.00 16.06
C ARG A 658 -7.32 14.23 15.17
N PHE A 659 -7.22 14.41 13.85
CA PHE A 659 -8.01 13.63 12.88
C PHE A 659 -7.75 12.13 13.00
N GLY A 660 -6.47 11.72 13.11
CA GLY A 660 -6.09 10.31 13.23
C GLY A 660 -6.68 9.60 14.47
N GLU A 661 -7.12 10.34 15.49
CA GLU A 661 -7.81 9.77 16.66
C GLU A 661 -9.31 9.49 16.42
N LEU A 662 -9.81 9.80 15.22
CA LEU A 662 -11.17 9.44 14.80
C LEU A 662 -11.22 8.05 14.15
N ASP A 663 -10.07 7.41 13.90
CA ASP A 663 -9.96 6.15 13.17
C ASP A 663 -10.23 4.91 14.05
N GLY A 664 -10.25 5.06 15.37
CA GLY A 664 -10.40 3.96 16.31
C GLY A 664 -11.42 4.12 17.38
#